data_eb1ea98c13050cb7fa0341af981bf339
#
_entry.id   eb1ea98c13050cb7fa0341af981bf339
#
_cell.length_a   1.000
_cell.length_b   1.000
_cell.length_c   1.000
_cell.angle_alpha   90.00
_cell.angle_beta   90.00
_cell.angle_gamma   90.00
#
_symmetry.space_group_name_H-M   'P 1'
#
loop_
_entity.id
_entity.type
_entity.pdbx_description
1 polymer ?
#
loop_
_entity_poly.entity_id
_entity_poly.type
_entity_poly.pdbx_seq_one_letter_code
_entity_poly.pdbx_strand_id
1 'polypeptide(L)'
;METCSIVVALDTEGYTHAPWSLQFSITPGSGYVIKALDRPSLERFGSWLNERPDVVVGHNWLHDFGICRSLGIDVPEDKVFDTMIAAYLLCVEPQSLKSNAYRNAGMEMSEYSEIIGDSGQIIALEYLLQVAGMEWPNLEPHIVHEGGKPKVKKTQNIGKTVKRILSDIESGKTLKDGSLVDPRARWKRIDREAKAPVIAVMGDMREPSLDDVPEALAVSYSARDADATRRIYPVLKAKLKAMDLEFTSDMDHAILPMVDRAMERGAYMAPVEFWDRLESACERQMAAAHYEIYKLTGRDLNPASGDQVADLLYGPKDKGGLGLTPLMMTDGGSTGVRRGSTNDKCLEDLMFQAPVVEHIQSYREAQKLLGTYVEPLRDAARTPDRRAHTTFKVTRQATGRITTAEPINLLSIPVRSELGRGCRDGFTAPEGFVLYDADESQIEMRLFAHESRDENLCKAFIDDIDVHVQTAAQTFGVSMSAVEKWQRQAGKIVGFAIINGITPQGLLNQMILYRATRKDGSRWTEDDCAMMLREWFRIYPGGKRYQLECVEAARTRGYARESIGGRIRYLPNIWSDVRHVREAAERESYFPIQAGAAAILKLAMARMWQGLRGLRGDVEPVLFVHDETLWEVRDDPEIRDLVAWTVQDAFENTVRLRVPLKAEGKFGDSWGSAH
;
A
#
# COMPACT_ATOMS: atom_id res chain seq x y z
N MET A 1 -0.07 -40.43 -24.58
CA MET A 1 0.12 -39.14 -25.24
C MET A 1 -0.12 -38.11 -24.17
N GLU A 2 0.95 -37.47 -23.68
CA GLU A 2 0.78 -36.30 -22.83
C GLU A 2 0.10 -35.22 -23.66
N THR A 3 -1.11 -34.84 -23.30
CA THR A 3 -1.79 -33.68 -23.89
C THR A 3 -0.90 -32.47 -23.63
N CYS A 4 -0.33 -31.92 -24.70
CA CYS A 4 0.52 -30.74 -24.59
C CYS A 4 -0.36 -29.59 -24.04
N SER A 5 -0.04 -29.12 -22.82
CA SER A 5 -0.78 -28.03 -22.18
C SER A 5 -0.68 -26.75 -23.02
N ILE A 6 -1.82 -26.16 -23.35
CA ILE A 6 -1.88 -24.89 -24.09
C ILE A 6 -1.69 -23.74 -23.13
N VAL A 7 -0.58 -23.02 -23.28
CA VAL A 7 -0.23 -21.84 -22.50
C VAL A 7 -0.29 -20.62 -23.41
N VAL A 8 -1.09 -19.63 -23.05
CA VAL A 8 -1.13 -18.33 -23.71
C VAL A 8 -0.61 -17.25 -22.77
N ALA A 9 0.35 -16.46 -23.23
CA ALA A 9 0.70 -15.21 -22.56
C ALA A 9 -0.16 -14.08 -23.11
N LEU A 10 -0.63 -13.22 -22.23
CA LEU A 10 -1.48 -12.09 -22.53
C LEU A 10 -0.90 -10.84 -21.85
N ASP A 11 -1.04 -9.71 -22.52
CA ASP A 11 -0.66 -8.39 -22.04
C ASP A 11 -1.62 -7.37 -22.66
N THR A 12 -1.72 -6.19 -22.09
CA THR A 12 -2.58 -5.11 -22.59
C THR A 12 -1.88 -3.77 -22.60
N GLU A 13 -2.29 -2.90 -23.52
CA GLU A 13 -1.76 -1.54 -23.59
C GLU A 13 -2.88 -0.51 -23.53
N GLY A 14 -2.58 0.61 -22.88
CA GLY A 14 -3.52 1.71 -22.69
C GLY A 14 -4.05 1.77 -21.26
N TYR A 15 -5.24 2.34 -21.11
CA TYR A 15 -5.92 2.52 -19.83
C TYR A 15 -7.31 1.87 -19.89
N THR A 16 -7.88 1.57 -18.74
CA THR A 16 -9.24 0.99 -18.66
C THR A 16 -10.28 1.84 -19.41
N HIS A 17 -10.16 3.17 -19.34
CA HIS A 17 -11.05 4.12 -20.05
C HIS A 17 -10.65 4.37 -21.50
N ALA A 18 -9.43 4.02 -21.90
CA ALA A 18 -8.87 4.21 -23.23
C ALA A 18 -7.93 3.05 -23.61
N PRO A 19 -8.46 1.81 -23.78
CA PRO A 19 -7.65 0.67 -24.14
C PRO A 19 -7.12 0.83 -25.57
N TRP A 20 -5.82 0.52 -25.77
CA TRP A 20 -5.19 0.60 -27.08
C TRP A 20 -5.21 -0.75 -27.82
N SER A 21 -4.80 -1.81 -27.14
CA SER A 21 -4.75 -3.17 -27.74
C SER A 21 -4.64 -4.26 -26.68
N LEU A 22 -4.88 -5.49 -27.14
CA LEU A 22 -4.57 -6.73 -26.45
C LEU A 22 -3.47 -7.45 -27.23
N GLN A 23 -2.46 -7.94 -26.54
CA GLN A 23 -1.37 -8.71 -27.08
C GLN A 23 -1.40 -10.15 -26.55
N PHE A 24 -1.00 -11.09 -27.38
CA PHE A 24 -0.87 -12.47 -26.92
C PHE A 24 0.27 -13.22 -27.62
N SER A 25 0.80 -14.23 -26.94
CA SER A 25 1.79 -15.16 -27.46
C SER A 25 1.47 -16.58 -27.03
N ILE A 26 1.39 -17.49 -28.01
CA ILE A 26 1.16 -18.92 -27.77
C ILE A 26 2.49 -19.67 -27.84
N THR A 27 3.34 -19.26 -28.77
CA THR A 27 4.64 -19.90 -29.04
C THR A 27 5.77 -18.91 -28.80
N PRO A 28 6.82 -19.26 -28.03
CA PRO A 28 7.97 -18.41 -27.87
C PRO A 28 8.58 -17.97 -29.21
N GLY A 29 8.83 -16.68 -29.36
CA GLY A 29 9.32 -16.07 -30.60
C GLY A 29 8.21 -15.51 -31.49
N SER A 30 6.95 -15.59 -31.08
CA SER A 30 5.83 -14.97 -31.79
C SER A 30 4.96 -14.16 -30.83
N GLY A 31 4.56 -12.97 -31.24
CA GLY A 31 3.61 -12.12 -30.54
C GLY A 31 2.59 -11.57 -31.53
N TYR A 32 1.37 -11.46 -31.11
CA TYR A 32 0.23 -10.98 -31.90
C TYR A 32 -0.42 -9.81 -31.18
N VAL A 33 -0.96 -8.86 -31.92
CA VAL A 33 -1.65 -7.68 -31.40
C VAL A 33 -3.03 -7.57 -32.01
N ILE A 34 -4.04 -7.42 -31.19
CA ILE A 34 -5.41 -7.09 -31.58
C ILE A 34 -5.70 -5.66 -31.12
N LYS A 35 -5.97 -4.76 -32.05
CA LYS A 35 -6.32 -3.38 -31.73
C LYS A 35 -7.67 -3.30 -31.02
N ALA A 36 -7.84 -2.36 -30.08
CA ALA A 36 -9.09 -2.15 -29.35
C ALA A 36 -10.32 -1.92 -30.27
N LEU A 37 -10.10 -1.37 -31.45
CA LEU A 37 -11.14 -1.12 -32.46
C LEU A 37 -11.53 -2.36 -33.27
N ASP A 38 -10.71 -3.42 -33.28
CA ASP A 38 -11.01 -4.68 -34.00
C ASP A 38 -11.89 -5.61 -33.13
N ARG A 39 -13.13 -5.17 -32.91
CA ARG A 39 -14.11 -5.91 -32.10
C ARG A 39 -14.36 -7.36 -32.54
N PRO A 40 -14.48 -7.69 -33.87
CA PRO A 40 -14.66 -9.07 -34.29
C PRO A 40 -13.48 -10.00 -33.93
N SER A 41 -12.25 -9.49 -33.96
CA SER A 41 -11.08 -10.27 -33.54
C SER A 41 -11.00 -10.44 -32.03
N LEU A 42 -11.36 -9.41 -31.25
CA LEU A 42 -11.46 -9.51 -29.79
C LEU A 42 -12.52 -10.52 -29.35
N GLU A 43 -13.71 -10.52 -29.94
CA GLU A 43 -14.77 -11.49 -29.64
C GLU A 43 -14.34 -12.93 -29.94
N ARG A 44 -13.71 -13.17 -31.10
CA ARG A 44 -13.17 -14.51 -31.44
C ARG A 44 -12.07 -14.92 -30.45
N PHE A 45 -11.19 -14.02 -30.10
CA PHE A 45 -10.12 -14.30 -29.14
C PHE A 45 -10.69 -14.59 -27.75
N GLY A 46 -11.66 -13.81 -27.26
CA GLY A 46 -12.33 -14.03 -25.98
C GLY A 46 -12.99 -15.42 -25.90
N SER A 47 -13.73 -15.80 -26.93
CA SER A 47 -14.33 -17.15 -27.02
C SER A 47 -13.27 -18.25 -26.99
N TRP A 48 -12.19 -18.09 -27.76
CA TRP A 48 -11.06 -19.04 -27.76
C TRP A 48 -10.35 -19.09 -26.39
N LEU A 49 -10.16 -17.95 -25.71
CA LEU A 49 -9.49 -17.85 -24.42
C LEU A 49 -10.23 -18.64 -23.33
N ASN A 50 -11.54 -18.61 -23.34
CA ASN A 50 -12.35 -19.34 -22.36
C ASN A 50 -12.35 -20.87 -22.59
N GLU A 51 -12.24 -21.32 -23.86
CA GLU A 51 -12.39 -22.72 -24.19
C GLU A 51 -11.07 -23.50 -24.20
N ARG A 52 -9.97 -22.91 -24.64
CA ARG A 52 -8.79 -23.65 -25.10
C ARG A 52 -7.58 -23.63 -24.15
N PRO A 53 -7.12 -22.51 -23.61
CA PRO A 53 -5.91 -22.52 -22.80
C PRO A 53 -6.09 -23.26 -21.48
N ASP A 54 -5.05 -23.98 -21.06
CA ASP A 54 -4.94 -24.55 -19.72
C ASP A 54 -4.39 -23.52 -18.73
N VAL A 55 -3.57 -22.56 -19.21
CA VAL A 55 -3.00 -21.49 -18.40
C VAL A 55 -2.96 -20.18 -19.20
N VAL A 56 -3.41 -19.11 -18.58
CA VAL A 56 -3.32 -17.73 -19.08
C VAL A 56 -2.28 -16.98 -18.25
N VAL A 57 -1.19 -16.60 -18.89
CA VAL A 57 -0.03 -15.99 -18.21
C VAL A 57 -0.01 -14.50 -18.46
N GLY A 58 0.15 -13.71 -17.43
CA GLY A 58 0.36 -12.26 -17.53
C GLY A 58 1.54 -11.78 -16.70
N HIS A 59 1.72 -10.46 -16.67
CA HIS A 59 2.70 -9.80 -15.80
C HIS A 59 2.07 -8.59 -15.14
N ASN A 60 1.67 -8.69 -13.86
CA ASN A 60 0.88 -7.71 -13.13
C ASN A 60 -0.61 -7.70 -13.53
N TRP A 61 -1.25 -8.86 -13.42
CA TRP A 61 -2.67 -9.07 -13.78
C TRP A 61 -3.64 -8.04 -13.21
N LEU A 62 -3.38 -7.49 -12.02
CA LEU A 62 -4.23 -6.43 -11.43
C LEU A 62 -4.30 -5.15 -12.29
N HIS A 63 -3.36 -4.97 -13.24
CA HIS A 63 -3.44 -3.92 -14.25
C HIS A 63 -4.29 -4.36 -15.46
N ASP A 64 -4.04 -5.58 -15.96
CA ASP A 64 -4.61 -6.06 -17.22
C ASP A 64 -6.07 -6.48 -17.14
N PHE A 65 -6.56 -6.94 -15.99
CA PHE A 65 -7.96 -7.35 -15.83
C PHE A 65 -8.95 -6.24 -16.21
N GLY A 66 -8.73 -5.01 -15.72
CA GLY A 66 -9.59 -3.87 -16.02
C GLY A 66 -9.61 -3.52 -17.52
N ILE A 67 -8.44 -3.58 -18.18
CA ILE A 67 -8.32 -3.32 -19.61
C ILE A 67 -8.97 -4.45 -20.41
N CYS A 68 -8.76 -5.71 -20.05
CA CYS A 68 -9.44 -6.85 -20.66
C CYS A 68 -10.97 -6.70 -20.61
N ARG A 69 -11.54 -6.34 -19.45
CA ARG A 69 -12.98 -6.07 -19.34
C ARG A 69 -13.46 -4.97 -20.27
N SER A 70 -12.75 -3.86 -20.37
CA SER A 70 -13.13 -2.78 -21.29
C SER A 70 -13.00 -3.15 -22.76
N LEU A 71 -12.17 -4.14 -23.09
CA LEU A 71 -12.09 -4.75 -24.41
C LEU A 71 -13.18 -5.82 -24.65
N GLY A 72 -13.96 -6.19 -23.63
CA GLY A 72 -14.97 -7.25 -23.69
C GLY A 72 -14.37 -8.67 -23.60
N ILE A 73 -13.18 -8.78 -23.01
CA ILE A 73 -12.50 -10.06 -22.78
C ILE A 73 -12.70 -10.47 -21.31
N ASP A 74 -13.33 -11.61 -21.11
CA ASP A 74 -13.46 -12.27 -19.83
C ASP A 74 -12.29 -13.25 -19.65
N VAL A 75 -11.44 -12.98 -18.66
CA VAL A 75 -10.25 -13.81 -18.39
C VAL A 75 -10.64 -14.93 -17.43
N PRO A 76 -10.38 -16.23 -17.76
CA PRO A 76 -10.74 -17.33 -16.87
C PRO A 76 -9.96 -17.28 -15.55
N GLU A 77 -10.65 -16.95 -14.46
CA GLU A 77 -10.08 -16.67 -13.13
C GLU A 77 -9.25 -17.84 -12.57
N ASP A 78 -9.65 -19.08 -12.86
CA ASP A 78 -9.01 -20.31 -12.38
C ASP A 78 -7.77 -20.75 -13.18
N LYS A 79 -7.46 -20.04 -14.27
CA LYS A 79 -6.34 -20.36 -15.17
C LYS A 79 -5.22 -19.33 -15.16
N VAL A 80 -5.33 -18.30 -14.33
CA VAL A 80 -4.40 -17.15 -14.31
C VAL A 80 -3.08 -17.52 -13.66
N PHE A 81 -1.97 -17.08 -14.26
CA PHE A 81 -0.64 -17.09 -13.70
C PHE A 81 0.03 -15.72 -13.90
N ASP A 82 0.55 -15.15 -12.84
CA ASP A 82 1.24 -13.83 -12.84
C ASP A 82 2.76 -14.03 -12.67
N THR A 83 3.52 -13.63 -13.68
CA THR A 83 4.99 -13.74 -13.66
C THR A 83 5.63 -12.72 -12.70
N MET A 84 4.94 -11.61 -12.37
CA MET A 84 5.43 -10.67 -11.33
C MET A 84 5.29 -11.27 -9.93
N ILE A 85 4.18 -11.97 -9.64
CA ILE A 85 4.02 -12.73 -8.39
C ILE A 85 5.10 -13.81 -8.29
N ALA A 86 5.37 -14.54 -9.38
CA ALA A 86 6.43 -15.55 -9.38
C ALA A 86 7.82 -14.94 -9.08
N ALA A 87 8.16 -13.82 -9.71
CA ALA A 87 9.41 -13.10 -9.43
C ALA A 87 9.49 -12.60 -7.98
N TYR A 88 8.40 -12.06 -7.46
CA TYR A 88 8.30 -11.62 -6.08
C TYR A 88 8.50 -12.75 -5.08
N LEU A 89 7.89 -13.92 -5.28
CA LEU A 89 8.05 -15.09 -4.42
C LEU A 89 9.48 -15.63 -4.41
N LEU A 90 10.17 -15.49 -5.54
CA LEU A 90 11.59 -15.83 -5.67
C LEU A 90 12.51 -14.74 -5.11
N CYS A 91 11.96 -13.66 -4.53
CA CYS A 91 12.68 -12.50 -4.00
C CYS A 91 13.60 -11.84 -5.04
N VAL A 92 13.17 -11.77 -6.29
CA VAL A 92 13.94 -11.18 -7.39
C VAL A 92 13.59 -9.70 -7.56
N GLU A 93 14.59 -8.84 -7.54
CA GLU A 93 14.43 -7.39 -7.76
C GLU A 93 15.35 -6.91 -8.90
N PRO A 94 14.92 -5.96 -9.74
CA PRO A 94 13.54 -5.47 -9.90
C PRO A 94 12.58 -6.54 -10.44
N GLN A 95 11.28 -6.43 -10.09
CA GLN A 95 10.24 -7.37 -10.50
C GLN A 95 9.68 -7.08 -11.90
N SER A 96 10.07 -5.98 -12.56
CA SER A 96 9.54 -5.57 -13.87
C SER A 96 9.71 -6.66 -14.93
N LEU A 97 8.79 -6.68 -15.91
CA LEU A 97 8.82 -7.63 -17.03
C LEU A 97 10.17 -7.59 -17.75
N LYS A 98 10.68 -6.41 -18.07
CA LYS A 98 11.91 -6.21 -18.81
C LYS A 98 13.13 -6.76 -18.09
N SER A 99 13.24 -6.50 -16.79
CA SER A 99 14.31 -7.06 -15.95
C SER A 99 14.21 -8.60 -15.86
N ASN A 100 13.01 -9.13 -15.78
CA ASN A 100 12.77 -10.58 -15.77
C ASN A 100 13.04 -11.22 -17.13
N ALA A 101 12.65 -10.59 -18.22
CA ALA A 101 12.94 -11.04 -19.59
C ALA A 101 14.45 -11.12 -19.85
N TYR A 102 15.21 -10.10 -19.44
CA TYR A 102 16.66 -10.12 -19.53
C TYR A 102 17.28 -11.27 -18.73
N ARG A 103 16.94 -11.38 -17.44
CA ARG A 103 17.53 -12.39 -16.54
C ARG A 103 17.14 -13.84 -16.87
N ASN A 104 15.92 -14.08 -17.35
CA ASN A 104 15.40 -15.43 -17.50
C ASN A 104 15.32 -15.90 -18.95
N ALA A 105 15.35 -14.98 -19.92
CA ALA A 105 15.26 -15.29 -21.36
C ALA A 105 16.33 -14.61 -22.22
N GLY A 106 17.26 -13.80 -21.63
CA GLY A 106 18.27 -13.06 -22.39
C GLY A 106 17.70 -12.01 -23.34
N MET A 107 16.46 -11.55 -23.11
CA MET A 107 15.78 -10.58 -23.98
C MET A 107 16.05 -9.15 -23.50
N GLU A 108 16.66 -8.36 -24.35
CA GLU A 108 16.71 -6.90 -24.19
C GLU A 108 15.41 -6.29 -24.70
N MET A 109 14.79 -5.43 -23.91
CA MET A 109 13.48 -4.82 -24.19
C MET A 109 13.57 -3.31 -24.01
N SER A 110 12.86 -2.55 -24.86
CA SER A 110 12.76 -1.11 -24.73
C SER A 110 11.82 -0.70 -23.61
N GLU A 111 12.12 0.40 -22.91
CA GLU A 111 11.19 1.01 -21.97
C GLU A 111 10.08 1.78 -22.70
N TYR A 112 8.89 1.86 -22.10
CA TYR A 112 7.76 2.60 -22.67
C TYR A 112 8.14 4.07 -22.97
N SER A 113 8.86 4.69 -22.05
CA SER A 113 9.37 6.06 -22.22
C SER A 113 10.33 6.21 -23.40
N GLU A 114 11.06 5.15 -23.77
CA GLU A 114 11.91 5.14 -24.96
C GLU A 114 11.09 5.05 -26.26
N ILE A 115 9.97 4.32 -26.21
CA ILE A 115 9.07 4.17 -27.37
C ILE A 115 8.30 5.46 -27.63
N ILE A 116 7.68 6.04 -26.59
CA ILE A 116 6.95 7.29 -26.68
C ILE A 116 7.90 8.47 -26.96
N GLY A 117 9.16 8.42 -26.51
CA GLY A 117 10.14 9.47 -26.72
C GLY A 117 9.67 10.81 -26.13
N ASP A 118 9.77 11.88 -26.93
CA ASP A 118 9.36 13.23 -26.53
C ASP A 118 7.89 13.55 -26.85
N SER A 119 7.08 12.55 -27.26
CA SER A 119 5.66 12.73 -27.67
C SER A 119 4.84 13.42 -26.59
N GLY A 120 5.02 13.06 -25.32
CA GLY A 120 4.30 13.70 -24.20
C GLY A 120 4.62 15.20 -24.06
N GLN A 121 5.87 15.60 -24.31
CA GLN A 121 6.27 17.00 -24.27
C GLN A 121 5.71 17.78 -25.48
N ILE A 122 5.61 17.12 -26.62
CA ILE A 122 5.05 17.70 -27.84
C ILE A 122 3.56 17.93 -27.66
N ILE A 123 2.81 16.93 -27.20
CA ILE A 123 1.36 17.03 -26.92
C ILE A 123 1.08 18.14 -25.90
N ALA A 124 1.84 18.19 -24.80
CA ALA A 124 1.69 19.22 -23.80
C ALA A 124 1.92 20.62 -24.37
N LEU A 125 2.90 20.77 -25.27
CA LEU A 125 3.20 22.04 -25.92
C LEU A 125 2.16 22.43 -26.96
N GLU A 126 1.65 21.50 -27.76
CA GLU A 126 0.54 21.71 -28.69
C GLU A 126 -0.69 22.25 -27.96
N TYR A 127 -1.08 21.59 -26.88
CA TYR A 127 -2.22 21.98 -26.08
C TYR A 127 -2.04 23.39 -25.48
N LEU A 128 -0.89 23.69 -24.91
CA LEU A 128 -0.61 25.01 -24.33
C LEU A 128 -0.59 26.12 -25.37
N LEU A 129 -0.07 25.86 -26.57
CA LEU A 129 -0.10 26.83 -27.67
C LEU A 129 -1.52 27.08 -28.17
N GLN A 130 -2.36 26.04 -28.22
CA GLN A 130 -3.77 26.16 -28.57
C GLN A 130 -4.52 27.01 -27.55
N VAL A 131 -4.33 26.77 -26.25
CA VAL A 131 -4.95 27.54 -25.17
C VAL A 131 -4.44 28.98 -25.13
N ALA A 132 -3.17 29.22 -25.43
CA ALA A 132 -2.56 30.55 -25.47
C ALA A 132 -2.89 31.34 -26.77
N GLY A 133 -3.62 30.74 -27.74
CA GLY A 133 -3.92 31.37 -29.03
C GLY A 133 -2.71 31.57 -29.91
N MET A 134 -1.62 30.82 -29.70
CA MET A 134 -0.42 30.88 -30.52
C MET A 134 -0.51 29.89 -31.68
N GLU A 135 -0.13 30.32 -32.89
CA GLU A 135 -0.10 29.45 -34.06
C GLU A 135 1.08 28.47 -33.99
N TRP A 136 0.85 27.25 -34.39
CA TRP A 136 1.73 26.08 -34.43
C TRP A 136 3.01 26.15 -35.30
N PRO A 137 3.18 27.07 -36.28
CA PRO A 137 4.21 26.95 -37.36
C PRO A 137 5.68 26.91 -36.92
N ASN A 138 5.98 27.13 -35.66
CA ASN A 138 7.38 27.28 -35.21
C ASN A 138 7.99 26.05 -34.54
N LEU A 139 7.28 24.94 -34.40
CA LEU A 139 7.77 23.74 -33.67
C LEU A 139 8.31 22.64 -34.60
N GLU A 140 7.78 22.47 -35.82
CA GLU A 140 8.24 21.45 -36.75
C GLU A 140 9.77 21.48 -37.01
N PRO A 141 10.44 22.64 -37.10
CA PRO A 141 11.90 22.67 -37.28
C PRO A 141 12.69 22.08 -36.10
N HIS A 142 12.05 21.88 -34.95
CA HIS A 142 12.69 21.41 -33.72
C HIS A 142 12.41 19.93 -33.41
N ILE A 143 11.50 19.31 -34.17
CA ILE A 143 11.18 17.89 -34.04
C ILE A 143 11.94 17.14 -35.13
N VAL A 144 12.74 16.16 -34.74
CA VAL A 144 13.39 15.23 -35.65
C VAL A 144 12.91 13.81 -35.37
N HIS A 145 12.74 13.01 -36.40
CA HIS A 145 12.38 11.61 -36.29
C HIS A 145 13.63 10.75 -36.42
N GLU A 146 14.14 10.19 -35.33
CA GLU A 146 15.26 9.24 -35.35
C GLU A 146 14.71 7.81 -35.08
N GLY A 147 14.89 6.92 -36.06
CA GLY A 147 14.40 5.55 -35.98
C GLY A 147 12.87 5.46 -35.91
N GLY A 148 12.14 6.40 -36.51
CA GLY A 148 10.68 6.47 -36.49
C GLY A 148 10.10 7.11 -35.24
N LYS A 149 10.91 7.49 -34.24
CA LYS A 149 10.47 8.14 -33.00
C LYS A 149 10.62 9.66 -33.11
N PRO A 150 9.63 10.46 -32.64
CA PRO A 150 9.80 11.89 -32.56
C PRO A 150 10.84 12.21 -31.47
N LYS A 151 11.86 12.99 -31.81
CA LYS A 151 12.84 13.50 -30.86
C LYS A 151 12.98 15.01 -31.01
N VAL A 152 13.14 15.68 -29.89
CA VAL A 152 13.43 17.11 -29.86
C VAL A 152 14.92 17.33 -30.01
N LYS A 153 15.32 18.24 -30.90
CA LYS A 153 16.73 18.63 -31.04
C LYS A 153 17.29 19.11 -29.71
N LYS A 154 18.46 18.59 -29.31
CA LYS A 154 19.13 18.84 -28.02
C LYS A 154 19.30 20.33 -27.62
N THR A 155 19.20 21.24 -28.58
CA THR A 155 19.34 22.69 -28.38
C THR A 155 18.12 23.38 -27.81
N GLN A 156 16.94 22.70 -27.80
CA GLN A 156 15.71 23.23 -27.18
C GLN A 156 15.12 22.22 -26.22
N ASN A 157 15.19 22.52 -24.95
CA ASN A 157 14.55 21.72 -23.93
C ASN A 157 13.05 22.12 -23.84
N ILE A 158 12.19 21.43 -24.64
CA ILE A 158 10.73 21.67 -24.68
C ILE A 158 10.14 21.55 -23.27
N GLY A 159 10.62 20.64 -22.43
CA GLY A 159 10.19 20.58 -21.03
C GLY A 159 10.47 21.88 -20.27
N LYS A 160 11.59 22.56 -20.55
CA LYS A 160 11.84 23.91 -20.03
C LYS A 160 10.89 24.94 -20.65
N THR A 161 10.56 24.81 -21.93
CA THR A 161 9.65 25.73 -22.63
C THR A 161 8.22 25.57 -22.13
N VAL A 162 7.66 24.36 -22.06
CA VAL A 162 6.33 24.06 -21.50
C VAL A 162 6.21 24.55 -20.06
N LYS A 163 7.19 24.26 -19.22
CA LYS A 163 7.22 24.71 -17.82
C LYS A 163 7.18 26.23 -17.65
N ARG A 164 7.68 26.96 -18.60
CA ARG A 164 7.71 28.42 -18.60
C ARG A 164 6.38 29.00 -19.10
N ILE A 165 5.75 28.41 -20.17
CA ILE A 165 4.43 28.81 -20.65
C ILE A 165 3.40 28.72 -19.52
N LEU A 166 3.41 27.62 -18.75
CA LEU A 166 2.56 27.47 -17.57
C LEU A 166 2.78 28.59 -16.54
N SER A 167 4.03 28.94 -16.26
CA SER A 167 4.36 30.05 -15.34
C SER A 167 3.97 31.42 -15.86
N ASP A 168 4.05 31.66 -17.16
CA ASP A 168 3.68 32.94 -17.77
C ASP A 168 2.16 33.07 -17.91
N ILE A 169 1.44 31.97 -18.22
CA ILE A 169 -0.04 31.89 -18.13
C ILE A 169 -0.49 32.20 -16.71
N GLU A 170 0.15 31.57 -15.72
CA GLU A 170 -0.13 31.73 -14.29
C GLU A 170 0.20 33.13 -13.75
N SER A 171 1.26 33.76 -14.26
CA SER A 171 1.71 35.11 -13.84
C SER A 171 1.14 36.24 -14.67
N GLY A 172 0.44 35.96 -15.78
CA GLY A 172 -0.04 36.95 -16.74
C GLY A 172 1.10 37.73 -17.41
N LYS A 173 2.32 37.22 -17.38
CA LYS A 173 3.52 37.86 -17.98
C LYS A 173 4.01 37.09 -19.17
N THR A 174 4.04 37.73 -20.31
CA THR A 174 4.76 37.28 -21.51
C THR A 174 6.19 37.77 -21.45
N LEU A 175 7.17 36.89 -21.62
CA LEU A 175 8.59 37.26 -21.71
C LEU A 175 8.95 37.70 -23.12
N LYS A 176 9.80 38.72 -23.22
CA LYS A 176 10.18 39.37 -24.51
C LYS A 176 11.00 38.48 -25.45
N ASP A 177 11.53 37.34 -24.99
CA ASP A 177 12.42 36.46 -25.77
C ASP A 177 11.81 35.07 -26.04
N GLY A 178 10.53 34.88 -25.75
CA GLY A 178 9.81 33.58 -25.92
C GLY A 178 10.33 32.43 -25.05
N SER A 179 11.15 32.70 -24.07
CA SER A 179 11.74 31.72 -23.15
C SER A 179 11.03 31.66 -21.78
N LEU A 180 10.80 30.54 -21.13
CA LEU A 180 9.85 30.33 -20.06
C LEU A 180 10.49 29.75 -18.76
N VAL A 181 9.98 30.00 -17.58
CA VAL A 181 10.54 29.70 -16.23
C VAL A 181 9.95 28.40 -15.65
N ASP A 182 10.67 27.58 -14.91
CA ASP A 182 10.18 26.30 -14.34
C ASP A 182 9.00 26.48 -13.36
N PRO A 183 7.78 26.02 -13.69
CA PRO A 183 6.61 26.20 -12.84
C PRO A 183 6.62 25.34 -11.58
N ARG A 184 7.38 24.21 -11.53
CA ARG A 184 7.47 23.37 -10.34
C ARG A 184 8.17 24.07 -9.18
N ALA A 185 9.16 24.93 -9.46
CA ALA A 185 9.85 25.73 -8.44
C ALA A 185 8.95 26.86 -7.93
N ARG A 186 8.11 27.46 -8.77
CA ARG A 186 7.14 28.49 -8.40
C ARG A 186 5.83 27.89 -7.87
N TRP A 187 5.38 26.75 -8.41
CA TRP A 187 4.16 26.06 -8.03
C TRP A 187 4.04 25.80 -6.53
N LYS A 188 5.14 25.44 -5.87
CA LYS A 188 5.19 25.27 -4.41
C LYS A 188 4.95 26.55 -3.61
N ARG A 189 5.04 27.73 -4.23
CA ARG A 189 4.96 29.04 -3.56
C ARG A 189 3.67 29.80 -3.87
N ILE A 190 2.78 29.25 -4.70
CA ILE A 190 1.58 29.93 -5.18
C ILE A 190 0.37 29.44 -4.39
N ASP A 191 -0.52 30.37 -4.08
CA ASP A 191 -1.74 30.15 -3.33
C ASP A 191 -2.70 29.22 -4.11
N ARG A 192 -3.50 28.42 -3.38
CA ARG A 192 -4.38 27.37 -3.93
C ARG A 192 -5.40 27.92 -4.94
N GLU A 193 -5.97 29.11 -4.66
CA GLU A 193 -6.96 29.76 -5.54
C GLU A 193 -6.35 30.17 -6.88
N ALA A 194 -5.07 30.59 -6.89
CA ALA A 194 -4.36 30.95 -8.11
C ALA A 194 -3.94 29.73 -8.96
N LYS A 195 -3.91 28.53 -8.35
CA LYS A 195 -3.59 27.26 -9.05
C LYS A 195 -4.77 26.66 -9.79
N ALA A 196 -6.00 26.95 -9.36
CA ALA A 196 -7.22 26.31 -9.88
C ALA A 196 -7.36 26.39 -11.42
N PRO A 197 -7.14 27.55 -12.09
CA PRO A 197 -7.24 27.63 -13.54
C PRO A 197 -6.20 26.78 -14.28
N VAL A 198 -4.98 26.68 -13.72
CA VAL A 198 -3.88 25.90 -14.33
C VAL A 198 -4.07 24.41 -14.10
N ILE A 199 -4.60 24.02 -12.94
CA ILE A 199 -4.98 22.63 -12.67
C ILE A 199 -6.08 22.16 -13.61
N ALA A 200 -7.10 23.01 -13.87
CA ALA A 200 -8.17 22.70 -14.82
C ALA A 200 -7.61 22.48 -16.23
N VAL A 201 -6.72 23.37 -16.67
CA VAL A 201 -6.05 23.26 -17.99
C VAL A 201 -5.17 22.00 -18.08
N MET A 202 -4.41 21.66 -17.02
CA MET A 202 -3.59 20.44 -17.00
C MET A 202 -4.43 19.16 -16.88
N GLY A 203 -5.61 19.21 -16.26
CA GLY A 203 -6.53 18.09 -16.16
C GLY A 203 -7.12 17.65 -17.49
N ASP A 204 -7.16 18.56 -18.49
CA ASP A 204 -7.68 18.29 -19.83
C ASP A 204 -6.58 17.77 -20.81
N MET A 205 -5.32 17.76 -20.38
CA MET A 205 -4.23 17.24 -21.22
C MET A 205 -4.26 15.72 -21.25
N ARG A 206 -4.43 15.14 -22.43
CA ARG A 206 -4.29 13.69 -22.59
C ARG A 206 -2.83 13.26 -22.39
N GLU A 207 -2.65 12.12 -21.79
CA GLU A 207 -1.33 11.50 -21.71
C GLU A 207 -0.91 10.93 -23.08
N PRO A 208 0.40 10.89 -23.39
CA PRO A 208 0.89 10.27 -24.60
C PRO A 208 0.58 8.77 -24.60
N SER A 209 0.19 8.28 -25.76
CA SER A 209 -0.18 6.88 -25.97
C SER A 209 0.59 6.27 -27.15
N LEU A 210 0.43 4.98 -27.37
CA LEU A 210 1.03 4.30 -28.53
C LEU A 210 0.45 4.77 -29.87
N ASP A 211 -0.66 5.53 -29.89
CA ASP A 211 -1.17 6.19 -31.10
C ASP A 211 -0.29 7.35 -31.56
N ASP A 212 0.56 7.87 -30.68
CA ASP A 212 1.47 8.99 -30.98
C ASP A 212 2.80 8.55 -31.61
N VAL A 213 2.98 7.25 -31.84
CA VAL A 213 4.18 6.68 -32.48
C VAL A 213 3.80 5.87 -33.73
N PRO A 214 4.75 5.64 -34.67
CA PRO A 214 4.46 4.82 -35.84
C PRO A 214 3.91 3.46 -35.46
N GLU A 215 2.81 3.02 -36.09
CA GLU A 215 2.08 1.80 -35.76
C GLU A 215 2.99 0.55 -35.74
N ALA A 216 3.88 0.40 -36.71
CA ALA A 216 4.81 -0.73 -36.76
C ALA A 216 5.72 -0.80 -35.54
N LEU A 217 6.11 0.35 -34.97
CA LEU A 217 6.90 0.42 -33.75
C LEU A 217 6.05 0.07 -32.51
N ALA A 218 4.85 0.63 -32.42
CA ALA A 218 3.91 0.35 -31.31
C ALA A 218 3.53 -1.13 -31.29
N VAL A 219 3.17 -1.72 -32.43
CA VAL A 219 2.83 -3.15 -32.56
C VAL A 219 4.04 -4.04 -32.20
N SER A 220 5.23 -3.69 -32.69
CA SER A 220 6.45 -4.46 -32.38
C SER A 220 6.80 -4.42 -30.90
N TYR A 221 6.62 -3.28 -30.25
CA TYR A 221 6.82 -3.12 -28.80
C TYR A 221 5.85 -3.98 -28.02
N SER A 222 4.56 -3.81 -28.25
CA SER A 222 3.49 -4.49 -27.51
C SER A 222 3.53 -6.02 -27.71
N ALA A 223 3.72 -6.51 -28.94
CA ALA A 223 3.87 -7.95 -29.22
C ALA A 223 5.04 -8.59 -28.46
N ARG A 224 6.10 -7.81 -28.23
CA ARG A 224 7.31 -8.27 -27.54
C ARG A 224 7.08 -8.48 -26.05
N ASP A 225 6.21 -7.71 -25.41
CA ASP A 225 5.87 -7.85 -24.01
C ASP A 225 5.12 -9.19 -23.77
N ALA A 226 4.17 -9.55 -24.63
CA ALA A 226 3.51 -10.87 -24.58
C ALA A 226 4.48 -12.04 -24.85
N ASP A 227 5.40 -11.92 -25.82
CA ASP A 227 6.42 -12.95 -26.08
C ASP A 227 7.39 -13.10 -24.90
N ALA A 228 7.81 -12.00 -24.28
CA ALA A 228 8.65 -12.02 -23.09
C ALA A 228 7.97 -12.76 -21.94
N THR A 229 6.71 -12.43 -21.66
CA THR A 229 5.89 -13.09 -20.64
C THR A 229 5.77 -14.59 -20.92
N ARG A 230 5.55 -14.98 -22.17
CA ARG A 230 5.49 -16.39 -22.58
C ARG A 230 6.80 -17.14 -22.34
N ARG A 231 7.94 -16.51 -22.59
CA ARG A 231 9.28 -17.11 -22.43
C ARG A 231 9.71 -17.25 -20.98
N ILE A 232 9.43 -16.25 -20.14
CA ILE A 232 9.84 -16.29 -18.74
C ILE A 232 9.00 -17.23 -17.88
N TYR A 233 7.74 -17.49 -18.25
CA TYR A 233 6.82 -18.35 -17.51
C TYR A 233 7.40 -19.73 -17.15
N PRO A 234 7.86 -20.59 -18.09
CA PRO A 234 8.35 -21.91 -17.76
C PRO A 234 9.60 -21.87 -16.86
N VAL A 235 10.43 -20.84 -17.01
CA VAL A 235 11.64 -20.65 -16.21
C VAL A 235 11.30 -20.32 -14.77
N LEU A 236 10.37 -19.36 -14.58
CA LEU A 236 9.93 -18.96 -13.24
C LEU A 236 9.17 -20.10 -12.55
N LYS A 237 8.30 -20.82 -13.27
CA LYS A 237 7.59 -21.99 -12.73
C LYS A 237 8.56 -23.09 -12.27
N ALA A 238 9.59 -23.39 -13.06
CA ALA A 238 10.63 -24.35 -12.66
C ALA A 238 11.39 -23.91 -11.41
N LYS A 239 11.70 -22.60 -11.27
CA LYS A 239 12.35 -22.05 -10.08
C LYS A 239 11.44 -22.10 -8.85
N LEU A 240 10.16 -21.78 -8.98
CA LEU A 240 9.18 -21.92 -7.89
C LEU A 240 9.12 -23.37 -7.39
N LYS A 241 9.07 -24.33 -8.30
CA LYS A 241 9.09 -25.75 -7.97
C LYS A 241 10.37 -26.16 -7.26
N ALA A 242 11.52 -25.72 -7.75
CA ALA A 242 12.82 -26.02 -7.13
C ALA A 242 12.96 -25.46 -5.71
N MET A 243 12.27 -24.36 -5.38
CA MET A 243 12.23 -23.72 -4.06
C MET A 243 11.03 -24.17 -3.20
N ASP A 244 10.22 -25.11 -3.69
CA ASP A 244 9.00 -25.58 -3.02
C ASP A 244 8.06 -24.41 -2.67
N LEU A 245 7.77 -23.57 -3.69
CA LEU A 245 6.92 -22.37 -3.60
C LEU A 245 5.67 -22.49 -4.50
N GLU A 246 5.37 -23.66 -5.04
CA GLU A 246 4.20 -23.85 -5.93
C GLU A 246 2.90 -23.55 -5.16
N PHE A 247 2.74 -24.10 -3.95
CA PHE A 247 1.58 -23.82 -3.11
C PHE A 247 1.45 -22.33 -2.75
N THR A 248 2.56 -21.67 -2.41
CA THR A 248 2.58 -20.21 -2.14
C THR A 248 2.14 -19.43 -3.39
N SER A 249 2.59 -19.87 -4.56
CA SER A 249 2.20 -19.27 -5.84
C SER A 249 0.71 -19.43 -6.09
N ASP A 250 0.16 -20.64 -5.96
CA ASP A 250 -1.25 -20.90 -6.17
C ASP A 250 -2.13 -20.10 -5.22
N MET A 251 -1.73 -19.99 -3.95
CA MET A 251 -2.42 -19.15 -2.95
C MET A 251 -2.44 -17.67 -3.34
N ASP A 252 -1.30 -17.12 -3.78
CA ASP A 252 -1.21 -15.71 -4.17
C ASP A 252 -1.98 -15.41 -5.47
N HIS A 253 -2.10 -16.36 -6.39
CA HIS A 253 -2.92 -16.23 -7.58
C HIS A 253 -4.43 -16.34 -7.28
N ALA A 254 -4.82 -17.21 -6.36
CA ALA A 254 -6.22 -17.46 -6.04
C ALA A 254 -6.99 -16.24 -5.52
N ILE A 255 -6.28 -15.24 -4.97
CA ILE A 255 -6.91 -14.01 -4.48
C ILE A 255 -7.05 -12.91 -5.54
N LEU A 256 -6.37 -13.02 -6.68
CA LEU A 256 -6.35 -11.95 -7.70
C LEU A 256 -7.74 -11.55 -8.17
N PRO A 257 -8.69 -12.48 -8.46
CA PRO A 257 -10.02 -12.10 -8.90
C PRO A 257 -10.81 -11.30 -7.86
N MET A 258 -10.68 -11.66 -6.57
CA MET A 258 -11.33 -10.93 -5.48
C MET A 258 -10.72 -9.54 -5.30
N VAL A 259 -9.39 -9.43 -5.39
CA VAL A 259 -8.67 -8.14 -5.27
C VAL A 259 -9.02 -7.23 -6.46
N ASP A 260 -9.04 -7.76 -7.67
CA ASP A 260 -9.45 -7.04 -8.87
C ASP A 260 -10.89 -6.54 -8.76
N ARG A 261 -11.80 -7.37 -8.24
CA ARG A 261 -13.18 -6.97 -8.04
C ARG A 261 -13.32 -5.83 -7.04
N ALA A 262 -12.55 -5.85 -5.96
CA ALA A 262 -12.52 -4.75 -4.98
C ALA A 262 -11.97 -3.45 -5.60
N MET A 263 -10.95 -3.53 -6.47
CA MET A 263 -10.43 -2.38 -7.23
C MET A 263 -11.48 -1.80 -8.17
N GLU A 264 -12.19 -2.65 -8.89
CA GLU A 264 -13.27 -2.26 -9.80
C GLU A 264 -14.43 -1.62 -9.03
N ARG A 265 -14.85 -2.25 -7.92
CA ARG A 265 -15.99 -1.79 -7.13
C ARG A 265 -15.70 -0.45 -6.46
N GLY A 266 -14.56 -0.31 -5.80
CA GLY A 266 -14.24 0.86 -4.99
C GLY A 266 -15.16 1.02 -3.77
N ALA A 267 -14.74 1.82 -2.80
CA ALA A 267 -15.49 2.08 -1.57
C ALA A 267 -16.51 3.21 -1.78
N TYR A 268 -17.76 3.00 -1.40
CA TYR A 268 -18.81 4.00 -1.54
C TYR A 268 -18.72 5.07 -0.46
N MET A 269 -18.82 6.33 -0.84
CA MET A 269 -18.58 7.49 0.02
C MET A 269 -19.86 8.11 0.56
N ALA A 270 -19.82 8.55 1.80
CA ALA A 270 -20.82 9.43 2.38
C ALA A 270 -21.02 10.70 1.52
N PRO A 271 -22.16 11.39 1.64
CA PRO A 271 -22.42 12.64 0.92
C PRO A 271 -21.32 13.69 1.16
N VAL A 272 -21.11 14.58 0.19
CA VAL A 272 -20.08 15.63 0.23
C VAL A 272 -20.13 16.46 1.52
N GLU A 273 -21.33 16.71 2.03
CA GLU A 273 -21.55 17.48 3.27
C GLU A 273 -20.94 16.81 4.51
N PHE A 274 -20.79 15.49 4.49
CA PHE A 274 -20.05 14.78 5.55
C PHE A 274 -18.57 15.17 5.53
N TRP A 275 -17.98 15.15 4.35
CA TRP A 275 -16.55 15.47 4.16
C TRP A 275 -16.25 16.95 4.42
N ASP A 276 -17.15 17.87 4.04
CA ASP A 276 -17.05 19.31 4.34
C ASP A 276 -17.08 19.57 5.86
N ARG A 277 -17.90 18.81 6.62
CA ARG A 277 -17.90 18.90 8.08
C ARG A 277 -16.58 18.40 8.69
N LEU A 278 -16.03 17.31 8.14
CA LEU A 278 -14.77 16.74 8.60
C LEU A 278 -13.57 17.67 8.26
N GLU A 279 -13.56 18.27 7.08
CA GLU A 279 -12.62 19.32 6.69
C GLU A 279 -12.64 20.47 7.71
N SER A 280 -13.85 21.04 7.96
CA SER A 280 -14.00 22.11 8.96
C SER A 280 -13.57 21.69 10.36
N ALA A 281 -13.71 20.43 10.74
CA ALA A 281 -13.22 19.92 12.02
C ALA A 281 -11.68 19.86 12.07
N CYS A 282 -11.04 19.42 10.98
CA CYS A 282 -9.58 19.45 10.84
C CYS A 282 -9.04 20.90 10.93
N GLU A 283 -9.66 21.83 10.22
CA GLU A 283 -9.28 23.25 10.23
C GLU A 283 -9.41 23.87 11.63
N ARG A 284 -10.50 23.57 12.35
CA ARG A 284 -10.66 24.01 13.75
C ARG A 284 -9.58 23.45 14.67
N GLN A 285 -9.23 22.16 14.52
CA GLN A 285 -8.16 21.55 15.31
C GLN A 285 -6.82 22.21 15.01
N MET A 286 -6.52 22.46 13.72
CA MET A 286 -5.29 23.15 13.32
C MET A 286 -5.22 24.56 13.91
N ALA A 287 -6.31 25.33 13.82
CA ALA A 287 -6.39 26.69 14.37
C ALA A 287 -6.23 26.71 15.90
N ALA A 288 -6.89 25.79 16.61
CA ALA A 288 -6.76 25.65 18.05
C ALA A 288 -5.34 25.27 18.46
N ALA A 289 -4.73 24.32 17.78
CA ALA A 289 -3.36 23.91 18.05
C ALA A 289 -2.37 25.05 17.78
N HIS A 290 -2.53 25.79 16.69
CA HIS A 290 -1.69 26.96 16.37
C HIS A 290 -1.82 28.07 17.43
N TYR A 291 -3.04 28.33 17.89
CA TYR A 291 -3.28 29.30 18.99
C TYR A 291 -2.59 28.87 20.28
N GLU A 292 -2.66 27.61 20.70
CA GLU A 292 -1.98 27.13 21.92
C GLU A 292 -0.46 27.15 21.76
N ILE A 293 0.10 26.89 20.58
CA ILE A 293 1.53 27.05 20.30
C ILE A 293 1.94 28.52 20.49
N TYR A 294 1.17 29.45 19.92
CA TYR A 294 1.45 30.88 20.10
C TYR A 294 1.38 31.30 21.58
N LYS A 295 0.36 30.87 22.29
CA LYS A 295 0.18 31.15 23.71
C LYS A 295 1.33 30.63 24.60
N LEU A 296 1.83 29.41 24.29
CA LEU A 296 2.94 28.80 25.06
C LEU A 296 4.31 29.40 24.72
N THR A 297 4.51 29.88 23.50
CA THR A 297 5.83 30.28 23.01
C THR A 297 5.98 31.75 22.71
N GLY A 298 4.88 32.51 22.58
CA GLY A 298 4.86 33.87 22.09
C GLY A 298 5.29 34.01 20.60
N ARG A 299 5.43 32.91 19.86
CA ARG A 299 5.93 32.89 18.49
C ARG A 299 4.82 32.46 17.52
N ASP A 300 4.63 33.28 16.49
CA ASP A 300 3.82 32.89 15.35
C ASP A 300 4.70 32.07 14.37
N LEU A 301 4.56 30.74 14.41
CA LEU A 301 5.33 29.83 13.61
C LEU A 301 4.39 28.87 12.85
N ASN A 302 4.82 28.40 11.69
CA ASN A 302 4.12 27.35 10.97
C ASN A 302 4.49 25.97 11.54
N PRO A 303 3.56 25.27 12.24
CA PRO A 303 3.86 23.96 12.84
C PRO A 303 4.15 22.85 11.81
N ALA A 304 3.75 23.03 10.54
CA ALA A 304 4.11 22.14 9.45
C ALA A 304 5.57 22.28 9.00
N SER A 305 6.19 23.43 9.25
CA SER A 305 7.58 23.68 8.86
C SER A 305 8.54 22.96 9.81
N GLY A 306 9.25 21.94 9.30
CA GLY A 306 10.28 21.24 10.06
C GLY A 306 11.38 22.18 10.55
N ASP A 307 11.75 23.18 9.76
CA ASP A 307 12.79 24.15 10.11
C ASP A 307 12.36 25.09 11.25
N GLN A 308 11.14 25.67 11.19
CA GLN A 308 10.64 26.56 12.22
C GLN A 308 10.41 25.82 13.55
N VAL A 309 9.92 24.59 13.48
CA VAL A 309 9.75 23.72 14.65
C VAL A 309 11.11 23.32 15.23
N ALA A 310 12.12 23.01 14.41
CA ALA A 310 13.47 22.71 14.86
C ALA A 310 14.11 23.92 15.54
N ASP A 311 13.94 25.12 14.99
CA ASP A 311 14.42 26.38 15.60
C ASP A 311 13.74 26.67 16.95
N LEU A 312 12.45 26.33 17.09
CA LEU A 312 11.75 26.44 18.38
C LEU A 312 12.28 25.38 19.38
N LEU A 313 12.34 24.13 19.01
CA LEU A 313 12.64 23.05 19.96
C LEU A 313 14.12 23.00 20.34
N TYR A 314 15.01 23.14 19.36
CA TYR A 314 16.44 22.92 19.53
C TYR A 314 17.26 24.22 19.55
N GLY A 315 16.66 25.35 19.14
CA GLY A 315 17.30 26.63 19.13
C GLY A 315 17.70 27.11 20.55
N PRO A 316 18.69 27.99 20.66
CA PRO A 316 19.17 28.51 21.96
C PRO A 316 18.10 29.33 22.67
N LYS A 317 18.04 29.22 24.00
CA LYS A 317 17.03 29.87 24.84
C LYS A 317 17.07 31.39 24.76
N ASP A 318 18.25 31.97 24.62
CA ASP A 318 18.46 33.44 24.46
C ASP A 318 17.91 33.98 23.15
N LYS A 319 17.65 33.10 22.15
CA LYS A 319 16.99 33.41 20.87
C LYS A 319 15.54 32.93 20.79
N GLY A 320 14.94 32.58 21.94
CA GLY A 320 13.55 32.15 22.04
C GLY A 320 13.31 30.68 21.65
N GLY A 321 14.36 29.89 21.57
CA GLY A 321 14.26 28.43 21.46
C GLY A 321 14.14 27.76 22.84
N LEU A 322 13.78 26.47 22.86
CA LEU A 322 13.66 25.71 24.11
C LEU A 322 14.97 25.05 24.55
N GLY A 323 15.98 24.98 23.66
CA GLY A 323 17.31 24.41 23.95
C GLY A 323 17.26 22.91 24.24
N LEU A 324 16.31 22.17 23.64
CA LEU A 324 16.21 20.72 23.79
C LEU A 324 17.29 20.01 22.96
N THR A 325 17.64 18.81 23.37
CA THR A 325 18.60 17.97 22.61
C THR A 325 17.86 17.15 21.56
N PRO A 326 18.25 17.24 20.26
CA PRO A 326 17.61 16.44 19.24
C PRO A 326 18.01 14.96 19.35
N LEU A 327 17.02 14.06 19.26
CA LEU A 327 17.24 12.61 19.21
C LEU A 327 17.98 12.19 17.92
N MET A 328 17.67 12.85 16.82
CA MET A 328 18.26 12.57 15.50
C MET A 328 18.52 13.88 14.75
N MET A 329 19.54 13.84 13.87
CA MET A 329 19.81 14.93 12.94
C MET A 329 19.30 14.57 11.55
N THR A 330 18.82 15.58 10.80
CA THR A 330 18.47 15.40 9.39
C THR A 330 19.74 15.27 8.54
N ASP A 331 19.60 14.69 7.33
CA ASP A 331 20.72 14.56 6.38
C ASP A 331 21.10 15.87 5.69
N GLY A 332 20.38 16.97 5.99
CA GLY A 332 20.61 18.31 5.42
C GLY A 332 19.90 18.55 4.08
N GLY A 333 19.35 17.55 3.44
CA GLY A 333 18.56 17.65 2.21
C GLY A 333 19.24 18.50 1.12
N SER A 334 18.46 19.28 0.37
CA SER A 334 18.96 20.17 -0.71
C SER A 334 19.81 21.34 -0.21
N THR A 335 19.75 21.68 1.06
CA THR A 335 20.51 22.81 1.65
C THR A 335 21.84 22.39 2.26
N GLY A 336 22.09 21.08 2.45
CA GLY A 336 23.28 20.56 3.12
C GLY A 336 23.36 20.89 4.64
N VAL A 337 22.39 21.61 5.19
CA VAL A 337 22.38 22.03 6.61
C VAL A 337 21.71 20.96 7.46
N ARG A 338 22.48 20.28 8.31
CA ARG A 338 21.96 19.32 9.29
C ARG A 338 21.29 20.05 10.46
N ARG A 339 20.05 19.69 10.75
CA ARG A 339 19.26 20.23 11.87
C ARG A 339 18.71 19.08 12.72
N GLY A 340 18.28 19.37 13.93
CA GLY A 340 17.53 18.40 14.73
C GLY A 340 16.26 17.97 14.00
N SER A 341 16.03 16.68 13.90
CA SER A 341 14.83 16.12 13.24
C SER A 341 13.58 16.43 14.06
N THR A 342 12.51 16.81 13.38
CA THR A 342 11.18 17.05 13.96
C THR A 342 10.14 16.06 13.40
N ASN A 343 10.59 14.86 12.98
CA ASN A 343 9.68 13.80 12.59
C ASN A 343 8.88 13.29 13.81
N ASP A 344 7.82 12.54 13.56
CA ASP A 344 6.89 12.07 14.60
C ASP A 344 7.62 11.35 15.74
N LYS A 345 8.61 10.48 15.44
CA LYS A 345 9.40 9.77 16.44
C LYS A 345 10.18 10.70 17.36
N CYS A 346 10.80 11.76 16.81
CA CYS A 346 11.52 12.75 17.60
C CYS A 346 10.58 13.59 18.45
N LEU A 347 9.41 13.95 17.93
CA LEU A 347 8.40 14.69 18.66
C LEU A 347 7.78 13.87 19.79
N GLU A 348 7.51 12.60 19.59
CA GLU A 348 7.02 11.68 20.63
C GLU A 348 7.97 11.64 21.84
N ASP A 349 9.27 11.57 21.61
CA ASP A 349 10.28 11.59 22.67
C ASP A 349 10.30 12.91 23.45
N LEU A 350 10.03 14.03 22.76
CA LEU A 350 10.02 15.37 23.33
C LEU A 350 8.67 15.80 23.95
N MET A 351 7.60 15.09 23.66
CA MET A 351 6.22 15.45 24.07
C MET A 351 6.11 15.73 25.58
N PHE A 352 6.88 15.02 26.40
CA PHE A 352 6.87 15.18 27.85
C PHE A 352 7.89 16.19 28.37
N GLN A 353 8.80 16.65 27.53
CA GLN A 353 9.79 17.67 27.93
C GLN A 353 9.27 19.07 27.63
N ALA A 354 8.39 19.20 26.64
CA ALA A 354 7.84 20.48 26.22
C ALA A 354 6.35 20.33 25.82
N PRO A 355 5.41 20.92 26.59
CA PRO A 355 3.96 20.83 26.28
C PRO A 355 3.57 21.28 24.87
N VAL A 356 4.34 22.23 24.29
CA VAL A 356 4.10 22.73 22.93
C VAL A 356 4.16 21.61 21.86
N VAL A 357 4.90 20.53 22.12
CA VAL A 357 5.07 19.41 21.18
C VAL A 357 3.75 18.70 20.92
N GLU A 358 2.89 18.55 21.93
CA GLU A 358 1.56 17.95 21.76
C GLU A 358 0.71 18.76 20.76
N HIS A 359 0.76 20.07 20.82
CA HIS A 359 0.02 20.95 19.91
C HIS A 359 0.62 20.92 18.50
N ILE A 360 1.95 20.82 18.36
CA ILE A 360 2.62 20.63 17.07
C ILE A 360 2.17 19.32 16.42
N GLN A 361 2.12 18.22 17.17
CA GLN A 361 1.65 16.93 16.68
C GLN A 361 0.17 16.99 16.30
N SER A 362 -0.69 17.59 17.15
CA SER A 362 -2.12 17.76 16.88
C SER A 362 -2.38 18.55 15.59
N TYR A 363 -1.61 19.62 15.35
CA TYR A 363 -1.69 20.37 14.09
C TYR A 363 -1.31 19.52 12.89
N ARG A 364 -0.15 18.83 12.95
CA ARG A 364 0.36 18.01 11.84
C ARG A 364 -0.53 16.82 11.52
N GLU A 365 -1.11 16.20 12.55
CA GLU A 365 -2.07 15.11 12.37
C GLU A 365 -3.31 15.59 11.62
N ALA A 366 -3.93 16.68 12.05
CA ALA A 366 -5.08 17.26 11.38
C ALA A 366 -4.77 17.70 9.94
N GLN A 367 -3.60 18.32 9.72
CA GLN A 367 -3.15 18.71 8.38
C GLN A 367 -2.95 17.51 7.45
N LYS A 368 -2.30 16.45 7.97
CA LYS A 368 -2.10 15.22 7.21
C LYS A 368 -3.43 14.53 6.88
N LEU A 369 -4.33 14.45 7.86
CA LEU A 369 -5.65 13.88 7.64
C LEU A 369 -6.42 14.66 6.56
N LEU A 370 -6.40 15.98 6.63
CA LEU A 370 -7.05 16.87 5.67
C LEU A 370 -6.51 16.62 4.24
N GLY A 371 -5.22 16.84 4.02
CA GLY A 371 -4.65 16.83 2.68
C GLY A 371 -4.47 15.43 2.07
N THR A 372 -4.29 14.39 2.92
CA THR A 372 -4.03 13.02 2.42
C THR A 372 -5.31 12.20 2.24
N TYR A 373 -6.34 12.47 3.04
CA TYR A 373 -7.56 11.66 3.07
C TYR A 373 -8.83 12.46 2.82
N VAL A 374 -9.11 13.49 3.63
CA VAL A 374 -10.40 14.20 3.58
C VAL A 374 -10.64 14.85 2.21
N GLU A 375 -9.67 15.59 1.69
CA GLU A 375 -9.77 16.24 0.38
C GLU A 375 -9.94 15.23 -0.76
N PRO A 376 -9.08 14.20 -0.92
CA PRO A 376 -9.25 13.22 -1.98
C PRO A 376 -10.53 12.38 -1.85
N LEU A 377 -10.97 12.01 -0.65
CA LEU A 377 -12.19 11.25 -0.43
C LEU A 377 -13.44 12.10 -0.67
N ARG A 378 -13.41 13.41 -0.33
CA ARG A 378 -14.45 14.35 -0.72
C ARG A 378 -14.56 14.48 -2.23
N ASP A 379 -13.43 14.53 -2.94
CA ASP A 379 -13.43 14.59 -4.40
C ASP A 379 -14.00 13.30 -5.00
N ALA A 380 -13.68 12.14 -4.43
CA ALA A 380 -14.33 10.88 -4.78
C ALA A 380 -15.85 10.89 -4.52
N ALA A 381 -16.31 11.51 -3.42
CA ALA A 381 -17.74 11.66 -3.13
C ALA A 381 -18.48 12.55 -4.14
N ARG A 382 -17.76 13.35 -4.95
CA ARG A 382 -18.32 14.19 -6.04
C ARG A 382 -18.41 13.47 -7.37
N THR A 383 -17.78 12.32 -7.54
CA THR A 383 -17.87 11.54 -8.77
C THR A 383 -19.30 10.98 -8.95
N PRO A 384 -19.73 10.70 -10.19
CA PRO A 384 -21.09 10.19 -10.44
C PRO A 384 -21.41 8.87 -9.71
N ASP A 385 -20.42 8.00 -9.53
CA ASP A 385 -20.55 6.73 -8.83
C ASP A 385 -20.34 6.86 -7.31
N ARG A 386 -19.81 8.00 -6.84
CA ARG A 386 -19.49 8.28 -5.44
C ARG A 386 -18.57 7.23 -4.81
N ARG A 387 -17.55 6.75 -5.55
CA ARG A 387 -16.66 5.71 -5.06
C ARG A 387 -15.20 6.16 -5.04
N ALA A 388 -14.52 5.82 -3.96
CA ALA A 388 -13.07 5.96 -3.83
C ALA A 388 -12.41 4.67 -4.31
N HIS A 389 -11.63 4.76 -5.36
CA HIS A 389 -10.84 3.65 -5.89
C HIS A 389 -9.41 3.71 -5.36
N THR A 390 -8.84 2.55 -5.07
CA THR A 390 -7.43 2.39 -4.69
C THR A 390 -6.81 1.27 -5.51
N THR A 391 -5.51 1.33 -5.70
CA THR A 391 -4.77 0.24 -6.34
C THR A 391 -4.21 -0.68 -5.26
N PHE A 392 -4.63 -1.94 -5.22
CA PHE A 392 -4.01 -2.93 -4.37
C PHE A 392 -2.70 -3.46 -4.96
N LYS A 393 -1.72 -3.71 -4.10
CA LYS A 393 -0.42 -4.30 -4.45
C LYS A 393 -0.20 -5.55 -3.62
N VAL A 394 -0.07 -6.68 -4.29
CA VAL A 394 0.11 -8.01 -3.67
C VAL A 394 1.58 -8.44 -3.62
N THR A 395 2.48 -7.69 -4.28
CA THR A 395 3.91 -8.02 -4.43
C THR A 395 4.85 -7.02 -3.75
N ARG A 396 4.33 -6.11 -2.90
CA ARG A 396 5.14 -5.00 -2.35
C ARG A 396 5.80 -5.33 -1.01
N GLN A 397 5.12 -6.06 -0.13
CA GLN A 397 5.64 -6.38 1.21
C GLN A 397 6.24 -7.78 1.26
N ALA A 398 7.43 -7.91 1.82
CA ALA A 398 8.11 -9.20 1.97
C ALA A 398 7.26 -10.24 2.73
N THR A 399 6.40 -9.80 3.64
CA THR A 399 5.49 -10.67 4.42
C THR A 399 4.30 -11.22 3.63
N GLY A 400 4.05 -10.74 2.41
CA GLY A 400 2.89 -11.14 1.61
C GLY A 400 1.61 -10.37 1.93
N ARG A 401 1.63 -9.42 2.87
CA ARG A 401 0.48 -8.55 3.14
C ARG A 401 0.11 -7.73 1.90
N ILE A 402 -1.19 -7.59 1.67
CA ILE A 402 -1.73 -6.70 0.64
C ILE A 402 -1.54 -5.26 1.10
N THR A 403 -1.18 -4.39 0.18
CA THR A 403 -1.04 -2.94 0.43
C THR A 403 -1.84 -2.17 -0.58
N THR A 404 -2.14 -0.90 -0.28
CA THR A 404 -2.72 0.04 -1.23
C THR A 404 -1.70 1.08 -1.67
N ALA A 405 -1.97 1.68 -2.83
CA ALA A 405 -1.15 2.72 -3.42
C ALA A 405 -2.06 3.84 -3.96
N GLU A 406 -1.51 4.69 -4.84
CA GLU A 406 -2.25 5.74 -5.56
C GLU A 406 -3.57 5.21 -6.17
N PRO A 407 -4.62 6.05 -6.30
CA PRO A 407 -4.61 7.49 -5.95
C PRO A 407 -4.77 7.76 -4.44
N ILE A 408 -5.36 6.85 -3.65
CA ILE A 408 -5.56 7.03 -2.19
C ILE A 408 -5.11 5.78 -1.46
N ASN A 409 -4.17 5.92 -0.51
CA ASN A 409 -3.73 4.81 0.34
C ASN A 409 -4.73 4.57 1.48
N LEU A 410 -5.78 3.79 1.23
CA LEU A 410 -6.87 3.55 2.16
C LEU A 410 -6.48 2.74 3.42
N LEU A 411 -5.38 1.98 3.37
CA LEU A 411 -4.89 1.19 4.52
C LEU A 411 -4.22 2.04 5.61
N SER A 412 -3.88 3.29 5.32
CA SER A 412 -3.13 4.15 6.23
C SER A 412 -3.98 5.25 6.86
N ILE A 413 -5.32 5.13 6.81
CA ILE A 413 -6.24 6.06 7.47
C ILE A 413 -5.98 6.02 8.97
N PRO A 414 -5.68 7.13 9.63
CA PRO A 414 -5.38 7.16 11.05
C PRO A 414 -6.58 6.70 11.90
N VAL A 415 -6.34 5.82 12.88
CA VAL A 415 -7.40 5.32 13.78
C VAL A 415 -7.19 5.70 15.24
N ARG A 416 -6.09 6.39 15.55
CA ARG A 416 -5.74 6.74 16.94
C ARG A 416 -6.47 7.99 17.42
N SER A 417 -6.67 8.97 16.56
CA SER A 417 -7.39 10.20 16.87
C SER A 417 -8.89 10.07 16.63
N GLU A 418 -9.66 10.95 17.24
CA GLU A 418 -11.09 11.05 17.04
C GLU A 418 -11.44 11.41 15.59
N LEU A 419 -10.74 12.40 15.01
CA LEU A 419 -10.92 12.79 13.62
C LEU A 419 -10.55 11.65 12.64
N GLY A 420 -9.47 10.93 12.91
CA GLY A 420 -9.06 9.80 12.10
C GLY A 420 -10.08 8.66 12.13
N ARG A 421 -10.61 8.33 13.30
CA ARG A 421 -11.73 7.36 13.42
C ARG A 421 -12.97 7.87 12.70
N GLY A 422 -13.33 9.15 12.86
CA GLY A 422 -14.43 9.78 12.16
C GLY A 422 -14.30 9.72 10.62
N CYS A 423 -13.08 9.63 10.08
CA CYS A 423 -12.87 9.44 8.65
C CYS A 423 -13.43 8.09 8.16
N ARG A 424 -13.39 7.02 8.97
CA ARG A 424 -13.98 5.72 8.62
C ARG A 424 -15.52 5.77 8.52
N ASP A 425 -16.18 6.68 9.23
CA ASP A 425 -17.63 6.88 9.12
C ASP A 425 -18.07 7.42 7.76
N GLY A 426 -17.11 8.00 6.98
CA GLY A 426 -17.34 8.45 5.62
C GLY A 426 -17.38 7.33 4.57
N PHE A 427 -16.99 6.11 4.92
CA PHE A 427 -17.15 4.92 4.08
C PHE A 427 -18.48 4.27 4.41
N THR A 428 -19.42 4.31 3.47
CA THR A 428 -20.81 3.87 3.65
C THR A 428 -21.20 2.84 2.59
N ALA A 429 -22.45 2.42 2.58
CA ALA A 429 -23.03 1.60 1.53
C ALA A 429 -24.09 2.39 0.75
N PRO A 430 -24.35 2.04 -0.53
CA PRO A 430 -25.48 2.62 -1.27
C PRO A 430 -26.82 2.18 -0.68
N GLU A 431 -27.91 2.85 -1.10
CA GLU A 431 -29.26 2.50 -0.66
C GLU A 431 -29.59 1.03 -0.92
N GLY A 432 -30.12 0.33 0.07
CA GLY A 432 -30.44 -1.10 0.03
C GLY A 432 -29.24 -2.01 0.30
N PHE A 433 -28.10 -1.46 0.73
CA PHE A 433 -26.92 -2.20 1.13
C PHE A 433 -26.44 -1.76 2.52
N VAL A 434 -25.67 -2.64 3.16
CA VAL A 434 -24.94 -2.38 4.41
C VAL A 434 -23.49 -2.80 4.24
N LEU A 435 -22.62 -2.32 5.11
CA LEU A 435 -21.24 -2.81 5.20
C LEU A 435 -21.17 -3.98 6.19
N TYR A 436 -20.36 -4.97 5.84
CA TYR A 436 -19.97 -6.06 6.75
C TYR A 436 -18.45 -6.02 6.90
N ASP A 437 -18.00 -5.79 8.12
CA ASP A 437 -16.59 -5.80 8.50
C ASP A 437 -16.29 -7.07 9.28
N ALA A 438 -15.23 -7.78 8.92
CA ALA A 438 -14.79 -8.98 9.60
C ALA A 438 -13.28 -9.02 9.77
N ASP A 439 -12.82 -9.28 10.98
CA ASP A 439 -11.43 -9.25 11.43
C ASP A 439 -10.99 -10.55 12.10
N GLU A 440 -9.74 -10.98 11.88
CA GLU A 440 -9.15 -12.13 12.55
C GLU A 440 -8.66 -11.76 13.96
N SER A 441 -9.34 -12.24 14.97
CA SER A 441 -9.03 -11.91 16.37
C SER A 441 -7.64 -12.42 16.79
N GLN A 442 -6.70 -11.50 17.01
CA GLN A 442 -5.33 -11.76 17.51
C GLN A 442 -4.53 -12.79 16.69
N ILE A 443 -4.67 -12.79 15.37
CA ILE A 443 -4.07 -13.80 14.47
C ILE A 443 -2.56 -14.00 14.69
N GLU A 444 -1.79 -12.92 14.81
CA GLU A 444 -0.34 -13.01 15.01
C GLU A 444 0.00 -13.71 16.35
N MET A 445 -0.76 -13.45 17.40
CA MET A 445 -0.53 -14.09 18.70
C MET A 445 -0.96 -15.56 18.71
N ARG A 446 -2.07 -15.91 18.04
CA ARG A 446 -2.51 -17.31 17.84
C ARG A 446 -1.50 -18.09 17.02
N LEU A 447 -0.97 -17.47 15.96
CA LEU A 447 0.08 -18.09 15.15
C LEU A 447 1.39 -18.23 15.93
N PHE A 448 1.75 -17.25 16.77
CA PHE A 448 2.90 -17.35 17.65
C PHE A 448 2.73 -18.47 18.68
N ALA A 449 1.54 -18.67 19.24
CA ALA A 449 1.22 -19.81 20.09
C ALA A 449 1.41 -21.15 19.37
N HIS A 450 0.89 -21.24 18.13
CA HIS A 450 1.04 -22.41 17.27
C HIS A 450 2.50 -22.77 17.00
N GLU A 451 3.27 -21.80 16.55
CA GLU A 451 4.66 -21.96 16.13
C GLU A 451 5.60 -22.21 17.32
N SER A 452 5.46 -21.45 18.39
CA SER A 452 6.27 -21.59 19.60
C SER A 452 5.98 -22.90 20.39
N ARG A 453 4.81 -23.49 20.15
CA ARG A 453 4.31 -24.65 20.90
C ARG A 453 4.35 -24.42 22.41
N ASP A 454 4.14 -23.17 22.83
CA ASP A 454 4.11 -22.82 24.24
C ASP A 454 2.82 -23.33 24.87
N GLU A 455 2.95 -24.21 25.87
CA GLU A 455 1.79 -24.86 26.49
C GLU A 455 0.86 -23.87 27.18
N ASN A 456 1.42 -22.88 27.88
CA ASN A 456 0.63 -21.87 28.61
C ASN A 456 -0.12 -20.96 27.65
N LEU A 457 0.54 -20.53 26.55
CA LEU A 457 -0.05 -19.66 25.54
C LEU A 457 -1.10 -20.42 24.74
N CYS A 458 -0.83 -21.66 24.32
CA CYS A 458 -1.80 -22.51 23.65
C CYS A 458 -3.02 -22.76 24.54
N LYS A 459 -2.82 -23.10 25.82
CA LYS A 459 -3.90 -23.33 26.77
C LYS A 459 -4.77 -22.09 26.97
N ALA A 460 -4.14 -20.88 27.05
CA ALA A 460 -4.90 -19.65 27.19
C ALA A 460 -5.88 -19.43 26.02
N PHE A 461 -5.47 -19.68 24.79
CA PHE A 461 -6.34 -19.58 23.61
C PHE A 461 -7.41 -20.68 23.52
N ILE A 462 -7.08 -21.92 23.94
CA ILE A 462 -8.04 -23.04 23.98
C ILE A 462 -9.13 -22.77 25.01
N ASP A 463 -8.74 -22.27 26.19
CA ASP A 463 -9.63 -21.99 27.30
C ASP A 463 -10.32 -20.61 27.18
N ASP A 464 -10.11 -19.88 26.05
CA ASP A 464 -10.68 -18.55 25.76
C ASP A 464 -10.29 -17.49 26.80
N ILE A 465 -9.07 -17.56 27.32
CA ILE A 465 -8.55 -16.61 28.30
C ILE A 465 -7.94 -15.40 27.56
N ASP A 466 -8.26 -14.19 28.02
CA ASP A 466 -7.60 -12.97 27.52
C ASP A 466 -6.11 -12.99 27.89
N VAL A 467 -5.26 -13.29 26.90
CA VAL A 467 -3.80 -13.38 27.04
C VAL A 467 -3.19 -12.09 27.56
N HIS A 468 -3.76 -10.94 27.23
CA HIS A 468 -3.26 -9.63 27.69
C HIS A 468 -3.59 -9.41 29.18
N VAL A 469 -4.77 -9.84 29.62
CA VAL A 469 -5.14 -9.83 31.05
C VAL A 469 -4.26 -10.82 31.81
N GLN A 470 -4.08 -12.04 31.30
CA GLN A 470 -3.23 -13.05 31.94
C GLN A 470 -1.78 -12.58 32.07
N THR A 471 -1.21 -11.99 30.99
CA THR A 471 0.13 -11.40 31.00
C THR A 471 0.24 -10.30 32.05
N ALA A 472 -0.73 -9.37 32.08
CA ALA A 472 -0.76 -8.29 33.05
C ALA A 472 -0.87 -8.82 34.50
N ALA A 473 -1.79 -9.74 34.75
CA ALA A 473 -1.99 -10.34 36.07
C ALA A 473 -0.68 -10.92 36.64
N GLN A 474 0.02 -11.71 35.83
CA GLN A 474 1.27 -12.33 36.24
C GLN A 474 2.43 -11.34 36.34
N THR A 475 2.54 -10.38 35.42
CA THR A 475 3.60 -9.34 35.44
C THR A 475 3.48 -8.45 36.67
N PHE A 476 2.27 -8.08 37.06
CA PHE A 476 2.03 -7.16 38.17
C PHE A 476 1.68 -7.88 39.51
N GLY A 477 1.64 -9.21 39.50
CA GLY A 477 1.38 -9.99 40.71
C GLY A 477 -0.05 -9.82 41.30
N VAL A 478 -1.03 -9.62 40.41
CA VAL A 478 -2.46 -9.43 40.80
C VAL A 478 -3.32 -10.55 40.23
N SER A 479 -4.53 -10.77 40.79
CA SER A 479 -5.47 -11.70 40.20
C SER A 479 -6.00 -11.15 38.86
N MET A 480 -6.41 -12.03 37.94
CA MET A 480 -6.96 -11.61 36.64
C MET A 480 -8.16 -10.67 36.77
N SER A 481 -9.00 -10.90 37.78
CA SER A 481 -10.17 -10.06 38.10
C SER A 481 -9.80 -8.67 38.66
N ALA A 482 -8.56 -8.50 39.15
CA ALA A 482 -8.06 -7.26 39.71
C ALA A 482 -7.18 -6.46 38.70
N VAL A 483 -7.04 -6.96 37.48
CA VAL A 483 -6.26 -6.25 36.45
C VAL A 483 -6.99 -4.98 36.04
N GLU A 484 -6.29 -3.84 36.20
CA GLU A 484 -6.80 -2.53 35.80
C GLU A 484 -6.53 -2.26 34.29
N LYS A 485 -7.25 -1.30 33.71
CA LYS A 485 -7.14 -0.96 32.26
C LYS A 485 -5.69 -0.62 31.84
N TRP A 486 -4.95 0.14 32.65
CA TRP A 486 -3.56 0.50 32.36
C TRP A 486 -2.62 -0.71 32.35
N GLN A 487 -2.85 -1.69 33.24
CA GLN A 487 -2.07 -2.94 33.27
C GLN A 487 -2.36 -3.79 32.03
N ARG A 488 -3.65 -3.97 31.68
CA ARG A 488 -4.05 -4.68 30.46
C ARG A 488 -3.46 -4.04 29.19
N GLN A 489 -3.45 -2.69 29.14
CA GLN A 489 -2.84 -1.95 28.03
C GLN A 489 -1.33 -2.23 27.94
N ALA A 490 -0.61 -2.20 29.04
CA ALA A 490 0.80 -2.57 29.10
C ALA A 490 1.02 -4.01 28.62
N GLY A 491 0.24 -4.96 29.14
CA GLY A 491 0.27 -6.39 28.72
C GLY A 491 0.01 -6.57 27.21
N LYS A 492 -0.92 -5.80 26.65
CA LYS A 492 -1.22 -5.81 25.21
C LYS A 492 -0.01 -5.32 24.39
N ILE A 493 0.59 -4.20 24.78
CA ILE A 493 1.76 -3.63 24.08
C ILE A 493 2.94 -4.60 24.14
N VAL A 494 3.21 -5.19 25.30
CA VAL A 494 4.27 -6.20 25.48
C VAL A 494 4.05 -7.41 24.58
N GLY A 495 2.83 -7.96 24.56
CA GLY A 495 2.49 -9.14 23.75
C GLY A 495 2.75 -8.93 22.26
N PHE A 496 2.28 -7.81 21.69
CA PHE A 496 2.52 -7.50 20.28
C PHE A 496 3.99 -7.18 19.97
N ALA A 497 4.68 -6.56 20.90
CA ALA A 497 6.08 -6.18 20.73
C ALA A 497 7.01 -7.40 20.67
N ILE A 498 6.76 -8.43 21.49
CA ILE A 498 7.56 -9.63 21.59
C ILE A 498 7.56 -10.45 20.30
N ILE A 499 6.44 -10.53 19.60
CA ILE A 499 6.32 -11.25 18.34
C ILE A 499 7.38 -10.77 17.33
N ASN A 500 7.71 -9.48 17.38
CA ASN A 500 8.68 -8.83 16.49
C ASN A 500 10.09 -8.74 17.09
N GLY A 501 10.38 -9.42 18.21
CA GLY A 501 11.69 -9.44 18.83
C GLY A 501 12.17 -8.09 19.34
N ILE A 502 11.29 -7.35 19.99
CA ILE A 502 11.58 -5.99 20.47
C ILE A 502 12.64 -5.96 21.56
N THR A 503 13.45 -4.89 21.60
CA THR A 503 14.38 -4.57 22.69
C THR A 503 13.67 -3.82 23.81
N PRO A 504 14.23 -3.76 25.04
CA PRO A 504 13.67 -2.93 26.11
C PRO A 504 13.46 -1.47 25.72
N GLN A 505 14.45 -0.85 25.06
CA GLN A 505 14.32 0.51 24.53
C GLN A 505 13.22 0.62 23.45
N GLY A 506 13.12 -0.38 22.59
CA GLY A 506 12.04 -0.43 21.57
C GLY A 506 10.67 -0.52 22.21
N LEU A 507 10.51 -1.33 23.28
CA LEU A 507 9.27 -1.43 24.04
C LEU A 507 8.92 -0.12 24.74
N LEU A 508 9.93 0.55 25.34
CA LEU A 508 9.73 1.88 25.94
C LEU A 508 9.20 2.88 24.89
N ASN A 509 9.78 2.90 23.71
CA ASN A 509 9.31 3.75 22.62
C ASN A 509 7.86 3.42 22.22
N GLN A 510 7.46 2.15 22.21
CA GLN A 510 6.05 1.78 21.99
C GLN A 510 5.13 2.21 23.13
N MET A 511 5.56 2.07 24.39
CA MET A 511 4.79 2.57 25.54
C MET A 511 4.53 4.08 25.42
N ILE A 512 5.53 4.85 25.01
CA ILE A 512 5.41 6.29 24.74
C ILE A 512 4.43 6.55 23.59
N LEU A 513 4.59 5.87 22.46
CA LEU A 513 3.78 6.00 21.27
C LEU A 513 2.29 5.73 21.54
N TYR A 514 1.99 4.72 22.36
CA TYR A 514 0.62 4.39 22.78
C TYR A 514 0.14 5.19 24.00
N ARG A 515 0.92 6.19 24.44
CA ARG A 515 0.64 7.00 25.65
C ARG A 515 0.31 6.15 26.88
N ALA A 516 0.95 4.98 26.96
CA ALA A 516 0.75 4.07 28.09
C ALA A 516 1.51 4.60 29.31
N THR A 517 0.79 4.78 30.42
CA THR A 517 1.35 5.26 31.69
C THR A 517 1.02 4.28 32.82
N ARG A 518 1.69 4.42 33.94
CA ARG A 518 1.33 3.76 35.19
C ARG A 518 0.05 4.40 35.78
N LYS A 519 -0.49 3.81 36.84
CA LYS A 519 -1.70 4.29 37.52
C LYS A 519 -1.61 5.75 37.99
N ASP A 520 -0.44 6.17 38.45
CA ASP A 520 -0.14 7.53 38.95
C ASP A 520 0.18 8.53 37.84
N GLY A 521 0.06 8.11 36.56
CA GLY A 521 0.43 8.92 35.40
C GLY A 521 1.91 8.96 35.11
N SER A 522 2.77 8.32 35.93
CA SER A 522 4.20 8.24 35.68
C SER A 522 4.52 7.36 34.47
N ARG A 523 5.69 7.61 33.87
CA ARG A 523 6.16 6.86 32.69
C ARG A 523 6.80 5.54 33.06
N TRP A 524 6.79 4.65 32.11
CA TRP A 524 7.63 3.47 32.10
C TRP A 524 9.09 3.86 31.90
N THR A 525 9.98 3.07 32.45
CA THR A 525 11.44 3.16 32.24
C THR A 525 11.91 1.99 31.37
N GLU A 526 13.12 2.08 30.84
CA GLU A 526 13.73 0.97 30.11
C GLU A 526 13.88 -0.28 31.00
N ASP A 527 14.21 -0.09 32.30
CA ASP A 527 14.32 -1.18 33.26
C ASP A 527 12.98 -1.87 33.51
N ASP A 528 11.88 -1.11 33.57
CA ASP A 528 10.53 -1.68 33.65
C ASP A 528 10.19 -2.52 32.41
N CYS A 529 10.53 -2.00 31.23
CA CYS A 529 10.33 -2.70 29.96
C CYS A 529 11.17 -3.99 29.92
N ALA A 530 12.42 -3.92 30.36
CA ALA A 530 13.28 -5.10 30.48
C ALA A 530 12.70 -6.15 31.45
N MET A 531 12.15 -5.69 32.58
CA MET A 531 11.45 -6.56 33.55
C MET A 531 10.23 -7.21 32.91
N MET A 532 9.36 -6.45 32.22
CA MET A 532 8.17 -6.98 31.57
C MET A 532 8.51 -8.04 30.51
N LEU A 533 9.56 -7.81 29.71
CA LEU A 533 10.01 -8.78 28.71
C LEU A 533 10.53 -10.07 29.35
N ARG A 534 11.30 -9.98 30.47
CA ARG A 534 11.75 -11.16 31.23
C ARG A 534 10.59 -11.94 31.82
N GLU A 535 9.61 -11.25 32.43
CA GLU A 535 8.42 -11.88 32.99
C GLU A 535 7.58 -12.56 31.92
N TRP A 536 7.40 -11.93 30.76
CA TRP A 536 6.68 -12.54 29.66
C TRP A 536 7.30 -13.87 29.21
N PHE A 537 8.63 -13.91 29.02
CA PHE A 537 9.33 -15.16 28.66
C PHE A 537 9.38 -16.18 29.81
N ARG A 538 9.24 -15.74 31.07
CA ARG A 538 9.06 -16.65 32.21
C ARG A 538 7.69 -17.32 32.17
N ILE A 539 6.67 -16.58 31.78
CA ILE A 539 5.28 -17.07 31.63
C ILE A 539 5.16 -17.99 30.41
N TYR A 540 5.79 -17.58 29.30
CA TYR A 540 5.72 -18.25 27.99
C TYR A 540 7.13 -18.64 27.50
N PRO A 541 7.78 -19.66 28.10
CA PRO A 541 9.16 -20.02 27.76
C PRO A 541 9.32 -20.57 26.34
N GLY A 542 8.28 -21.16 25.76
CA GLY A 542 8.25 -21.62 24.39
C GLY A 542 8.48 -20.49 23.40
N GLY A 543 8.02 -19.29 23.72
CA GLY A 543 8.25 -18.10 22.87
C GLY A 543 9.73 -17.76 22.71
N LYS A 544 10.52 -17.81 23.78
CA LYS A 544 11.96 -17.59 23.70
C LYS A 544 12.69 -18.66 22.90
N ARG A 545 12.30 -19.92 23.12
CA ARG A 545 12.86 -21.06 22.36
C ARG A 545 12.58 -20.89 20.88
N TYR A 546 11.36 -20.55 20.48
CA TYR A 546 10.98 -20.32 19.09
C TYR A 546 11.80 -19.21 18.43
N GLN A 547 12.02 -18.08 19.11
CA GLN A 547 12.87 -17.02 18.58
C GLN A 547 14.28 -17.49 18.30
N LEU A 548 14.87 -18.31 19.19
CA LEU A 548 16.20 -18.89 18.97
C LEU A 548 16.21 -19.88 17.80
N GLU A 549 15.18 -20.71 17.68
CA GLU A 549 15.00 -21.64 16.55
C GLU A 549 14.90 -20.91 15.22
N CYS A 550 14.18 -19.78 15.15
CA CYS A 550 14.10 -18.93 13.95
C CYS A 550 15.49 -18.40 13.52
N VAL A 551 16.26 -17.88 14.47
CA VAL A 551 17.61 -17.36 14.20
C VAL A 551 18.53 -18.47 13.72
N GLU A 552 18.53 -19.63 14.37
CA GLU A 552 19.37 -20.77 13.99
C GLU A 552 19.00 -21.34 12.63
N ALA A 553 17.70 -21.46 12.34
CA ALA A 553 17.21 -21.89 11.03
C ALA A 553 17.62 -20.90 9.92
N ALA A 554 17.52 -19.59 10.20
CA ALA A 554 17.93 -18.54 9.27
C ALA A 554 19.44 -18.55 9.03
N ARG A 555 20.26 -18.76 10.05
CA ARG A 555 21.72 -18.91 9.93
C ARG A 555 22.10 -20.13 9.11
N THR A 556 21.38 -21.24 9.26
CA THR A 556 21.64 -22.47 8.52
C THR A 556 21.29 -22.35 7.05
N ARG A 557 20.18 -21.66 6.71
CA ARG A 557 19.59 -21.63 5.36
C ARG A 557 19.89 -20.36 4.58
N GLY A 558 20.21 -19.24 5.25
CA GLY A 558 20.30 -17.91 4.65
C GLY A 558 18.98 -17.22 4.42
N TYR A 559 17.87 -17.85 4.84
CA TYR A 559 16.52 -17.30 4.71
C TYR A 559 15.61 -17.77 5.85
N ALA A 560 14.58 -16.98 6.13
CA ALA A 560 13.44 -17.38 6.95
C ALA A 560 12.33 -17.95 6.04
N ARG A 561 11.59 -18.97 6.52
CA ARG A 561 10.46 -19.58 5.83
C ARG A 561 9.30 -19.72 6.80
N GLU A 562 8.10 -19.27 6.40
CA GLU A 562 6.88 -19.49 7.18
C GLU A 562 6.25 -20.86 6.86
N SER A 563 5.46 -21.39 7.79
CA SER A 563 5.01 -22.79 7.79
C SER A 563 3.67 -23.03 7.09
N ILE A 564 2.84 -22.01 6.89
CA ILE A 564 1.47 -22.13 6.37
C ILE A 564 1.48 -22.14 4.85
N GLY A 565 1.97 -21.06 4.22
CA GLY A 565 2.05 -20.90 2.78
C GLY A 565 3.39 -21.25 2.18
N GLY A 566 4.45 -21.37 2.99
CA GLY A 566 5.80 -21.71 2.54
C GLY A 566 6.63 -20.50 2.06
N ARG A 567 6.15 -19.27 2.22
CA ARG A 567 6.84 -18.05 1.80
C ARG A 567 8.22 -17.90 2.42
N ILE A 568 9.18 -17.42 1.64
CA ILE A 568 10.56 -17.22 2.08
C ILE A 568 10.94 -15.74 2.10
N ARG A 569 11.91 -15.40 2.96
CA ARG A 569 12.59 -14.10 2.98
C ARG A 569 14.09 -14.33 3.15
N TYR A 570 14.90 -13.92 2.18
CA TYR A 570 16.36 -13.99 2.28
C TYR A 570 16.90 -13.01 3.31
N LEU A 571 17.90 -13.45 4.06
CA LEU A 571 18.54 -12.70 5.14
C LEU A 571 20.06 -12.62 4.91
N PRO A 572 20.54 -11.90 3.90
CA PRO A 572 21.97 -11.90 3.53
C PRO A 572 22.87 -11.36 4.65
N ASN A 573 22.32 -10.55 5.55
CA ASN A 573 23.04 -9.95 6.66
C ASN A 573 23.07 -10.81 7.94
N ILE A 574 22.51 -12.02 7.92
CA ILE A 574 22.41 -12.89 9.12
C ILE A 574 23.79 -13.31 9.66
N TRP A 575 24.84 -13.28 8.81
CA TRP A 575 26.24 -13.61 9.15
C TRP A 575 27.11 -12.36 9.25
N SER A 576 26.56 -11.15 9.25
CA SER A 576 27.35 -9.92 9.30
C SER A 576 28.23 -9.85 10.55
N ASP A 577 29.49 -9.47 10.40
CA ASP A 577 30.39 -9.21 11.52
C ASP A 577 30.00 -7.93 12.29
N VAL A 578 29.26 -7.04 11.66
CA VAL A 578 28.77 -5.80 12.27
C VAL A 578 27.56 -6.13 13.14
N ARG A 579 27.72 -6.02 14.44
CA ARG A 579 26.75 -6.45 15.47
C ARG A 579 25.33 -5.93 15.21
N HIS A 580 25.14 -4.63 15.03
CA HIS A 580 23.81 -4.04 14.86
C HIS A 580 23.12 -4.46 13.55
N VAL A 581 23.91 -4.73 12.47
CA VAL A 581 23.42 -5.25 11.20
C VAL A 581 22.95 -6.69 11.36
N ARG A 582 23.75 -7.51 12.05
CA ARG A 582 23.38 -8.90 12.35
C ARG A 582 22.14 -8.98 13.24
N GLU A 583 22.08 -8.20 14.33
CA GLU A 583 20.92 -8.16 15.23
C GLU A 583 19.64 -7.69 14.51
N ALA A 584 19.76 -6.82 13.50
CA ALA A 584 18.65 -6.47 12.65
C ALA A 584 18.16 -7.66 11.81
N ALA A 585 19.07 -8.39 11.16
CA ALA A 585 18.75 -9.59 10.39
C ALA A 585 18.18 -10.73 11.28
N GLU A 586 18.67 -10.87 12.52
CA GLU A 586 18.12 -11.83 13.49
C GLU A 586 16.64 -11.50 13.83
N ARG A 587 16.30 -10.23 14.00
CA ARG A 587 14.90 -9.82 14.18
C ARG A 587 14.06 -10.10 12.93
N GLU A 588 14.61 -9.91 11.74
CA GLU A 588 13.94 -10.25 10.50
C GLU A 588 13.68 -11.76 10.34
N SER A 589 14.39 -12.63 11.07
CA SER A 589 14.12 -14.08 11.09
C SER A 589 12.78 -14.44 11.74
N TYR A 590 12.14 -13.52 12.50
CA TYR A 590 10.79 -13.70 13.07
C TYR A 590 9.67 -13.45 12.03
N PHE A 591 10.04 -13.18 10.80
CA PHE A 591 9.18 -13.08 9.62
C PHE A 591 8.06 -14.13 9.55
N PRO A 592 8.21 -15.42 9.97
CA PRO A 592 7.18 -16.43 9.80
C PRO A 592 5.84 -16.08 10.42
N ILE A 593 5.78 -15.30 11.50
CA ILE A 593 4.51 -14.95 12.15
C ILE A 593 3.69 -14.00 11.29
N GLN A 594 4.29 -12.90 10.83
CA GLN A 594 3.57 -11.94 9.98
C GLN A 594 3.24 -12.52 8.60
N ALA A 595 4.16 -13.31 8.03
CA ALA A 595 3.93 -13.94 6.73
C ALA A 595 2.89 -15.06 6.80
N GLY A 596 2.87 -15.82 7.90
CA GLY A 596 1.84 -16.84 8.15
C GLY A 596 0.45 -16.23 8.37
N ALA A 597 0.34 -15.11 9.08
CA ALA A 597 -0.91 -14.37 9.19
C ALA A 597 -1.42 -13.91 7.81
N ALA A 598 -0.53 -13.35 6.97
CA ALA A 598 -0.89 -12.99 5.61
C ALA A 598 -1.28 -14.20 4.74
N ALA A 599 -0.65 -15.37 4.94
CA ALA A 599 -1.01 -16.59 4.25
C ALA A 599 -2.41 -17.10 4.67
N ILE A 600 -2.72 -17.06 5.97
CA ILE A 600 -4.04 -17.45 6.49
C ILE A 600 -5.12 -16.55 5.90
N LEU A 601 -4.93 -15.23 5.94
CA LEU A 601 -5.86 -14.27 5.31
C LEU A 601 -6.07 -14.59 3.82
N LYS A 602 -5.01 -14.83 3.05
CA LYS A 602 -5.13 -15.12 1.60
C LYS A 602 -5.88 -16.42 1.33
N LEU A 603 -5.62 -17.46 2.12
CA LEU A 603 -6.37 -18.72 2.03
C LEU A 603 -7.85 -18.53 2.38
N ALA A 604 -8.15 -17.72 3.41
CA ALA A 604 -9.51 -17.35 3.77
C ALA A 604 -10.18 -16.53 2.64
N MET A 605 -9.49 -15.53 2.08
CA MET A 605 -9.99 -14.74 0.95
C MET A 605 -10.33 -15.62 -0.26
N ALA A 606 -9.48 -16.58 -0.60
CA ALA A 606 -9.76 -17.51 -1.70
C ALA A 606 -11.04 -18.34 -1.45
N ARG A 607 -11.27 -18.79 -0.21
CA ARG A 607 -12.50 -19.49 0.19
C ARG A 607 -13.73 -18.57 0.16
N MET A 608 -13.61 -17.35 0.69
CA MET A 608 -14.67 -16.34 0.64
C MET A 608 -15.10 -16.07 -0.79
N TRP A 609 -14.11 -15.86 -1.70
CA TRP A 609 -14.38 -15.64 -3.11
C TRP A 609 -15.13 -16.81 -3.75
N GLN A 610 -14.68 -18.03 -3.53
CA GLN A 610 -15.37 -19.23 -4.03
C GLN A 610 -16.82 -19.35 -3.54
N GLY A 611 -17.08 -19.00 -2.28
CA GLY A 611 -18.42 -19.05 -1.69
C GLY A 611 -19.35 -17.90 -2.13
N LEU A 612 -18.80 -16.71 -2.37
CA LEU A 612 -19.59 -15.49 -2.57
C LEU A 612 -19.61 -14.95 -4.00
N ARG A 613 -18.68 -15.35 -4.88
CA ARG A 613 -18.60 -14.83 -6.26
C ARG A 613 -19.89 -15.04 -7.09
N GLY A 614 -20.69 -16.02 -6.74
CA GLY A 614 -22.00 -16.25 -7.37
C GLY A 614 -23.08 -15.22 -7.01
N LEU A 615 -22.84 -14.40 -6.00
CA LEU A 615 -23.73 -13.34 -5.51
C LEU A 615 -23.28 -11.93 -5.95
N ARG A 616 -22.46 -11.85 -7.01
CA ARG A 616 -22.03 -10.55 -7.57
C ARG A 616 -23.23 -9.64 -7.84
N GLY A 617 -23.09 -8.38 -7.43
CA GLY A 617 -24.17 -7.40 -7.46
C GLY A 617 -24.93 -7.29 -6.13
N ASP A 618 -25.02 -8.37 -5.35
CA ASP A 618 -25.61 -8.39 -4.01
C ASP A 618 -24.56 -8.41 -2.90
N VAL A 619 -23.37 -8.99 -3.19
CA VAL A 619 -22.24 -9.08 -2.27
C VAL A 619 -20.95 -8.73 -3.01
N GLU A 620 -20.24 -7.69 -2.54
CA GLU A 620 -19.06 -7.18 -3.18
C GLU A 620 -17.92 -6.94 -2.18
N PRO A 621 -16.70 -7.40 -2.45
CA PRO A 621 -15.54 -7.03 -1.66
C PRO A 621 -15.20 -5.56 -1.89
N VAL A 622 -14.79 -4.85 -0.83
CA VAL A 622 -14.49 -3.42 -0.88
C VAL A 622 -13.05 -3.12 -0.49
N LEU A 623 -12.62 -3.58 0.69
CA LEU A 623 -11.28 -3.31 1.22
C LEU A 623 -10.72 -4.55 1.93
N PHE A 624 -9.38 -4.63 1.96
CA PHE A 624 -8.61 -5.61 2.73
C PHE A 624 -7.59 -4.85 3.57
N VAL A 625 -7.76 -4.80 4.90
CA VAL A 625 -6.97 -3.96 5.80
C VAL A 625 -6.28 -4.85 6.84
N HIS A 626 -5.00 -5.16 6.64
CA HIS A 626 -4.19 -6.05 7.49
C HIS A 626 -4.75 -7.48 7.55
N ASP A 627 -5.59 -7.78 8.54
CA ASP A 627 -6.29 -9.02 8.87
C ASP A 627 -7.84 -8.87 8.78
N GLU A 628 -8.30 -7.73 8.26
CA GLU A 628 -9.70 -7.31 8.13
C GLU A 628 -10.17 -7.37 6.67
N THR A 629 -11.43 -7.77 6.44
CA THR A 629 -12.10 -7.70 5.13
C THR A 629 -13.40 -6.93 5.23
N LEU A 630 -13.58 -5.93 4.36
CA LEU A 630 -14.78 -5.10 4.29
C LEU A 630 -15.59 -5.46 3.04
N TRP A 631 -16.88 -5.72 3.23
CA TRP A 631 -17.82 -6.12 2.21
C TRP A 631 -19.00 -5.16 2.13
N GLU A 632 -19.49 -4.89 0.92
CA GLU A 632 -20.77 -4.25 0.65
C GLU A 632 -21.79 -5.36 0.39
N VAL A 633 -22.84 -5.44 1.19
CA VAL A 633 -23.79 -6.55 1.22
C VAL A 633 -25.20 -6.00 1.07
N ARG A 634 -26.04 -6.60 0.21
CA ARG A 634 -27.45 -6.26 0.11
C ARG A 634 -28.10 -6.41 1.48
N ASP A 635 -28.90 -5.44 1.90
CA ASP A 635 -29.62 -5.45 3.18
C ASP A 635 -30.83 -6.38 3.14
N ASP A 636 -30.54 -7.67 2.94
CA ASP A 636 -31.48 -8.79 2.98
C ASP A 636 -31.03 -9.78 4.06
N PRO A 637 -31.92 -10.21 4.96
CA PRO A 637 -31.55 -11.08 6.07
C PRO A 637 -30.88 -12.40 5.66
N GLU A 638 -31.35 -13.04 4.58
CA GLU A 638 -30.80 -14.33 4.11
C GLU A 638 -29.40 -14.15 3.53
N ILE A 639 -29.19 -13.06 2.78
CA ILE A 639 -27.87 -12.71 2.21
C ILE A 639 -26.90 -12.33 3.32
N ARG A 640 -27.33 -11.53 4.30
CA ARG A 640 -26.51 -11.13 5.46
C ARG A 640 -26.07 -12.36 6.28
N ASP A 641 -26.98 -13.28 6.58
CA ASP A 641 -26.67 -14.52 7.31
C ASP A 641 -25.68 -15.39 6.52
N LEU A 642 -25.88 -15.53 5.21
CA LEU A 642 -24.99 -16.29 4.34
C LEU A 642 -23.59 -15.69 4.26
N VAL A 643 -23.49 -14.35 4.14
CA VAL A 643 -22.18 -13.66 4.12
C VAL A 643 -21.47 -13.81 5.45
N ALA A 644 -22.17 -13.53 6.57
CA ALA A 644 -21.60 -13.65 7.90
C ALA A 644 -21.07 -15.06 8.15
N TRP A 645 -21.86 -16.08 7.83
CA TRP A 645 -21.46 -17.49 7.97
C TRP A 645 -20.26 -17.83 7.08
N THR A 646 -20.30 -17.45 5.77
CA THR A 646 -19.24 -17.80 4.81
C THR A 646 -17.92 -17.16 5.17
N VAL A 647 -17.94 -15.87 5.56
CA VAL A 647 -16.74 -15.13 5.93
C VAL A 647 -16.16 -15.67 7.25
N GLN A 648 -17.00 -15.90 8.25
CA GLN A 648 -16.56 -16.46 9.52
C GLN A 648 -15.99 -17.87 9.34
N ASP A 649 -16.68 -18.78 8.60
CA ASP A 649 -16.18 -20.12 8.32
C ASP A 649 -14.85 -20.09 7.57
N ALA A 650 -14.71 -19.16 6.60
CA ALA A 650 -13.47 -19.01 5.86
C ALA A 650 -12.30 -18.58 6.77
N PHE A 651 -12.51 -17.67 7.70
CA PHE A 651 -11.47 -17.27 8.65
C PHE A 651 -11.15 -18.38 9.67
N GLU A 652 -12.15 -18.98 10.28
CA GLU A 652 -11.95 -19.90 11.41
C GLU A 652 -11.51 -21.30 10.98
N ASN A 653 -11.85 -21.73 9.75
CA ASN A 653 -11.66 -23.12 9.29
C ASN A 653 -10.73 -23.25 8.07
N THR A 654 -10.02 -22.20 7.67
CA THR A 654 -9.13 -22.25 6.49
C THR A 654 -7.85 -23.05 6.74
N VAL A 655 -7.33 -23.01 7.96
CA VAL A 655 -6.16 -23.79 8.39
C VAL A 655 -6.38 -24.35 9.79
N ARG A 656 -5.76 -25.49 10.09
CA ARG A 656 -5.82 -26.08 11.40
C ARG A 656 -4.56 -25.78 12.21
N LEU A 657 -4.67 -24.87 13.17
CA LEU A 657 -3.62 -24.59 14.14
C LEU A 657 -3.75 -25.42 15.42
N ARG A 658 -2.76 -25.29 16.33
CA ARG A 658 -2.82 -25.86 17.70
C ARG A 658 -3.85 -25.15 18.59
N VAL A 659 -4.21 -23.95 18.21
CA VAL A 659 -5.19 -23.10 18.88
C VAL A 659 -6.30 -22.75 17.88
N PRO A 660 -7.54 -22.52 18.34
CA PRO A 660 -8.63 -22.15 17.44
C PRO A 660 -8.33 -20.79 16.79
N LEU A 661 -8.64 -20.63 15.50
CA LEU A 661 -8.82 -19.33 14.88
C LEU A 661 -10.17 -18.78 15.29
N LYS A 662 -10.28 -17.47 15.43
CA LYS A 662 -11.53 -16.77 15.73
C LYS A 662 -11.62 -15.52 14.87
N ALA A 663 -12.81 -15.28 14.34
CA ALA A 663 -13.13 -14.05 13.63
C ALA A 663 -14.30 -13.34 14.30
N GLU A 664 -14.26 -12.03 14.27
CA GLU A 664 -15.36 -11.17 14.71
C GLU A 664 -15.88 -10.42 13.50
N GLY A 665 -17.18 -10.46 13.25
CA GLY A 665 -17.79 -9.77 12.12
C GLY A 665 -19.04 -9.01 12.55
N LYS A 666 -19.24 -7.83 11.96
CA LYS A 666 -20.36 -6.96 12.30
C LYS A 666 -20.88 -6.22 11.09
N PHE A 667 -22.20 -6.04 11.03
CA PHE A 667 -22.86 -5.18 10.06
C PHE A 667 -22.99 -3.75 10.58
N GLY A 668 -22.87 -2.78 9.68
CA GLY A 668 -23.05 -1.38 9.99
C GLY A 668 -23.37 -0.54 8.76
N ASP A 669 -23.87 0.68 8.98
CA ASP A 669 -24.19 1.65 7.92
C ASP A 669 -22.92 2.35 7.40
N SER A 670 -21.84 2.29 8.18
CA SER A 670 -20.52 2.81 7.84
C SER A 670 -19.44 1.85 8.31
N TRP A 671 -18.24 1.98 7.76
CA TRP A 671 -17.07 1.21 8.22
C TRP A 671 -16.79 1.45 9.71
N GLY A 672 -16.87 2.72 10.18
CA GLY A 672 -16.68 3.02 11.60
C GLY A 672 -17.74 2.39 12.52
N SER A 673 -18.98 2.18 12.03
CA SER A 673 -20.04 1.51 12.82
C SER A 673 -19.98 -0.02 12.73
N ALA A 674 -19.42 -0.55 11.64
CA ALA A 674 -19.22 -1.99 11.42
C ALA A 674 -17.97 -2.53 12.15
N HIS A 675 -16.98 -1.70 12.43
CA HIS A 675 -15.71 -2.07 13.10
C HIS A 675 -15.80 -2.17 14.62
#